data_25ce7bcb1f8d5aaee0f0ed2bc38639b6
#
_entry.id   25ce7bcb1f8d5aaee0f0ed2bc38639b6
#
_cell.length_a   1.000
_cell.length_b   1.000
_cell.length_c   1.000
_cell.angle_alpha   90.00
_cell.angle_beta   90.00
_cell.angle_gamma   90.00
#
_symmetry.space_group_name_H-M   'P 1'
#
loop_
_entity.id
_entity.type
_entity.pdbx_description
1 polymer ?
#
loop_
_entity_poly.entity_id
_entity_poly.type
_entity_poly.pdbx_seq_one_letter_code
_entity_poly.pdbx_strand_id
1 'polypeptide(L)'
;MSFPSSTPIPIPKEISDVIGIKFGSRNTVLGIVKNHAVDTLNLSNREIPSMVSFTKTNRTFEDSAQISFLKNFSSTYTNLNRLIGLKYESNEFFEHEKKFMFFNYEFNNDIKEYLYDCQIEKKLPIENIIASFFSHLNRTWSNSEHKKKVSGVVTSVPDYFSLYQRKIMLNILQIAGINCYSLLNESSAICLSYFLHHYKSLEADKNKIICFIDLGQSKLSLHLCSFTNKDITILYSKSNKYIGCRDFDMKILNHLEKLHPEIIPNITKNKKYFIKLLQSIEKSRKMITVNKESTINFEIGEDYINFNLTREKFNEIINQDLALFKNFISEFFSEANYDIKKVDSFEMVGDMIRNPIFQEIIIEFAKKNINKTMVADECIAQGCAFYASLLDGHFSPICDFNLVQYMSYDIYFSIVGKELKVKQILLKKGDNYPIRKAFKFKNEFINKEDKLNLGFSLNNNNDNKNNDNKDNKEEEYITKYEIQIGRMMKLEKNKDLIIEILIDSNCIPFFDKCYFFDKDGYLSDMIDINMVEEFQVSNFKYEELLKNEIDLQFRDFDTMNKNNRKNEIEGILYSLRDKNALDNNDKIDEKLEQIINLDDIEKLDEEYQVLINKYNLYDKLGEEHEKIKIIYRNINELKKKDKDKSIDINKFNEKGKKICKIIDTYKDIKINIINDLLK
;
A
#
# COMPACT_ATOMS: atom_id res chain seq x y z
N MET A 1 -12.52 18.06 25.41
CA MET A 1 -13.86 18.11 24.79
C MET A 1 -14.31 16.67 24.62
N SER A 2 -15.41 16.29 25.28
CA SER A 2 -16.06 15.00 25.08
C SER A 2 -16.50 14.88 23.62
N PHE A 3 -16.23 13.74 23.00
CA PHE A 3 -16.77 13.39 21.69
C PHE A 3 -18.29 13.63 21.70
N PRO A 4 -18.87 14.20 20.63
CA PRO A 4 -20.32 14.30 20.56
C PRO A 4 -20.89 12.90 20.68
N SER A 5 -21.86 12.70 21.60
CA SER A 5 -22.63 11.48 21.75
C SER A 5 -23.36 11.23 20.42
N SER A 6 -22.71 10.47 19.52
CA SER A 6 -23.38 9.88 18.37
C SER A 6 -24.37 8.86 18.93
N THR A 7 -25.63 8.92 18.49
CA THR A 7 -26.58 7.84 18.63
C THR A 7 -25.90 6.50 18.33
N PRO A 8 -26.04 5.48 19.18
CA PRO A 8 -25.39 4.21 18.95
C PRO A 8 -25.85 3.65 17.60
N ILE A 9 -24.92 3.58 16.66
CA ILE A 9 -25.13 2.81 15.44
C ILE A 9 -25.34 1.35 15.89
N PRO A 10 -26.39 0.66 15.45
CA PRO A 10 -26.62 -0.72 15.85
C PRO A 10 -25.40 -1.56 15.47
N ILE A 11 -24.74 -2.14 16.46
CA ILE A 11 -23.60 -3.03 16.32
C ILE A 11 -24.00 -4.18 15.41
N PRO A 12 -23.37 -4.39 14.25
CA PRO A 12 -23.60 -5.59 13.46
C PRO A 12 -23.24 -6.81 14.30
N LYS A 13 -24.08 -7.82 14.33
CA LYS A 13 -23.83 -9.09 15.04
C LYS A 13 -22.66 -9.92 14.48
N GLU A 14 -22.06 -9.52 13.37
CA GLU A 14 -20.88 -10.14 12.80
C GLU A 14 -19.64 -9.38 13.26
N ILE A 15 -18.76 -10.09 13.95
CA ILE A 15 -17.45 -9.55 14.36
C ILE A 15 -16.65 -9.31 13.10
N SER A 16 -16.53 -8.05 12.68
CA SER A 16 -15.66 -7.60 11.59
C SER A 16 -14.29 -7.24 12.13
N ASP A 17 -13.25 -7.43 11.32
CA ASP A 17 -11.89 -7.00 11.67
C ASP A 17 -11.66 -5.57 11.14
N VAL A 18 -10.77 -4.83 11.81
CA VAL A 18 -10.26 -3.55 11.33
C VAL A 18 -8.78 -3.66 11.06
N ILE A 19 -8.28 -2.94 10.05
CA ILE A 19 -6.90 -3.03 9.60
C ILE A 19 -6.23 -1.66 9.67
N GLY A 20 -5.00 -1.64 10.20
CA GLY A 20 -4.08 -0.53 10.08
C GLY A 20 -3.10 -0.75 8.92
N ILE A 21 -2.88 0.25 8.10
CA ILE A 21 -1.99 0.16 6.94
C ILE A 21 -0.86 1.18 7.08
N LYS A 22 0.40 0.69 7.11
CA LYS A 22 1.57 1.51 6.82
C LYS A 22 1.85 1.43 5.33
N PHE A 23 1.57 2.48 4.58
CA PHE A 23 1.86 2.55 3.14
C PHE A 23 3.25 3.18 2.91
N GLY A 24 4.30 2.36 2.96
CA GLY A 24 5.68 2.81 2.77
C GLY A 24 6.11 2.87 1.30
N SER A 25 7.22 3.57 1.01
CA SER A 25 7.77 3.68 -0.35
C SER A 25 8.29 2.35 -0.89
N ARG A 26 8.81 1.49 0.00
CA ARG A 26 9.33 0.18 -0.37
C ARG A 26 8.35 -0.92 -0.03
N ASN A 27 7.93 -0.99 1.23
CA ASN A 27 7.08 -2.04 1.76
C ASN A 27 5.86 -1.44 2.46
N THR A 28 4.74 -2.13 2.29
CA THR A 28 3.50 -1.93 3.03
C THR A 28 3.43 -2.96 4.15
N VAL A 29 2.99 -2.53 5.32
CA VAL A 29 2.78 -3.40 6.49
C VAL A 29 1.34 -3.26 6.95
N LEU A 30 0.72 -4.37 7.30
CA LEU A 30 -0.65 -4.41 7.78
C LEU A 30 -0.67 -4.74 9.27
N GLY A 31 -1.38 -3.92 10.05
CA GLY A 31 -1.65 -4.18 11.46
C GLY A 31 -3.08 -4.66 11.66
N ILE A 32 -3.31 -5.46 12.68
CA ILE A 32 -4.63 -5.97 13.04
C ILE A 32 -4.78 -6.02 14.55
N VAL A 33 -6.01 -5.92 15.05
CA VAL A 33 -6.32 -6.13 16.47
C VAL A 33 -6.96 -7.50 16.63
N LYS A 34 -6.32 -8.37 17.42
CA LYS A 34 -6.81 -9.71 17.73
C LYS A 34 -6.73 -9.96 19.24
N ASN A 35 -7.78 -10.53 19.83
CA ASN A 35 -7.78 -10.92 21.24
C ASN A 35 -7.30 -9.81 22.20
N HIS A 36 -7.73 -8.57 21.97
CA HIS A 36 -7.31 -7.36 22.70
C HIS A 36 -5.81 -7.02 22.61
N ALA A 37 -5.10 -7.56 21.63
CA ALA A 37 -3.72 -7.21 21.33
C ALA A 37 -3.61 -6.71 19.90
N VAL A 38 -2.70 -5.75 19.69
CA VAL A 38 -2.34 -5.28 18.35
C VAL A 38 -1.18 -6.11 17.85
N ASP A 39 -1.30 -6.63 16.63
CA ASP A 39 -0.29 -7.48 15.99
C ASP A 39 -0.14 -7.08 14.51
N THR A 40 0.87 -7.63 13.86
CA THR A 40 1.08 -7.48 12.42
C THR A 40 0.36 -8.60 11.67
N LEU A 41 -0.46 -8.23 10.71
CA LEU A 41 -1.15 -9.20 9.84
C LEU A 41 -0.15 -9.75 8.81
N ASN A 42 0.05 -11.06 8.85
CA ASN A 42 0.86 -11.77 7.87
C ASN A 42 -0.07 -12.38 6.81
N LEU A 43 -0.07 -11.83 5.61
CA LEU A 43 -0.80 -12.41 4.46
C LEU A 43 0.09 -13.45 3.76
N SER A 44 1.03 -13.01 2.95
CA SER A 44 2.10 -13.81 2.33
C SER A 44 3.42 -13.59 3.05
N ASN A 45 3.69 -12.32 3.37
CA ASN A 45 4.85 -11.82 4.11
C ASN A 45 4.43 -10.74 5.09
N ARG A 46 5.23 -10.49 6.15
CA ARG A 46 5.00 -9.37 7.08
C ARG A 46 5.18 -8.01 6.39
N GLU A 47 6.12 -7.93 5.47
CA GLU A 47 6.41 -6.76 4.67
C GLU A 47 6.05 -7.04 3.21
N ILE A 48 5.03 -6.37 2.71
CA ILE A 48 4.50 -6.52 1.36
C ILE A 48 5.18 -5.49 0.46
N PRO A 49 5.90 -5.87 -0.61
CA PRO A 49 6.46 -4.91 -1.55
C PRO A 49 5.42 -3.95 -2.11
N SER A 50 5.62 -2.63 -1.92
CA SER A 50 4.71 -1.58 -2.40
C SER A 50 4.92 -1.37 -3.91
N MET A 51 4.54 -2.35 -4.71
CA MET A 51 4.71 -2.32 -6.17
C MET A 51 3.61 -3.08 -6.90
N VAL A 52 3.43 -2.74 -8.16
CA VAL A 52 2.52 -3.43 -9.09
C VAL A 52 3.17 -3.52 -10.46
N SER A 53 3.09 -4.67 -11.10
CA SER A 53 3.56 -4.88 -12.46
C SER A 53 2.39 -5.24 -13.37
N PHE A 54 2.26 -4.53 -14.48
CA PHE A 54 1.22 -4.75 -15.48
C PHE A 54 1.78 -5.56 -16.64
N THR A 55 1.03 -6.56 -17.07
CA THR A 55 1.31 -7.32 -18.29
C THR A 55 0.16 -7.15 -19.28
N LYS A 56 0.28 -7.70 -20.45
CA LYS A 56 -0.80 -7.69 -21.46
C LYS A 56 -2.07 -8.38 -20.97
N THR A 57 -1.97 -9.33 -20.07
CA THR A 57 -3.09 -10.18 -19.64
C THR A 57 -3.55 -9.92 -18.22
N ASN A 58 -2.65 -9.59 -17.29
CA ASN A 58 -2.97 -9.44 -15.88
C ASN A 58 -2.02 -8.48 -15.17
N ARG A 59 -2.29 -8.23 -13.88
CA ARG A 59 -1.39 -7.56 -12.95
C ARG A 59 -0.72 -8.58 -12.03
N THR A 60 0.51 -8.28 -11.62
CA THR A 60 1.21 -9.04 -10.58
C THR A 60 1.59 -8.12 -9.42
N PHE A 61 1.59 -8.68 -8.20
CA PHE A 61 1.78 -7.97 -6.96
C PHE A 61 2.81 -8.68 -6.09
N GLU A 62 3.25 -8.06 -5.00
CA GLU A 62 4.11 -8.64 -3.98
C GLU A 62 5.41 -9.22 -4.59
N ASP A 63 5.82 -10.41 -4.17
CA ASP A 63 7.03 -11.08 -4.67
C ASP A 63 6.97 -11.35 -6.17
N SER A 64 5.77 -11.63 -6.72
CA SER A 64 5.59 -11.82 -8.16
C SER A 64 5.87 -10.55 -8.96
N ALA A 65 5.48 -9.37 -8.45
CA ALA A 65 5.84 -8.10 -9.05
C ALA A 65 7.34 -7.81 -8.94
N GLN A 66 7.95 -8.17 -7.82
CA GLN A 66 9.40 -8.02 -7.61
C GLN A 66 10.22 -8.88 -8.58
N ILE A 67 9.79 -10.12 -8.82
CA ILE A 67 10.40 -11.00 -9.83
C ILE A 67 10.19 -10.42 -11.25
N SER A 68 8.98 -9.91 -11.52
CA SER A 68 8.65 -9.30 -12.81
C SER A 68 9.44 -8.02 -13.08
N PHE A 69 9.85 -7.28 -12.04
CA PHE A 69 10.52 -5.98 -12.17
C PHE A 69 11.75 -6.02 -13.07
N LEU A 70 12.56 -7.08 -13.01
CA LEU A 70 13.75 -7.21 -13.87
C LEU A 70 13.42 -7.46 -15.35
N LYS A 71 12.26 -8.03 -15.65
CA LYS A 71 11.84 -8.39 -17.02
C LYS A 71 10.90 -7.34 -17.61
N ASN A 72 10.14 -6.68 -16.77
CA ASN A 72 9.03 -5.80 -17.12
C ASN A 72 9.10 -4.44 -16.38
N PHE A 73 10.31 -3.87 -16.21
CA PHE A 73 10.53 -2.62 -15.49
C PHE A 73 9.73 -1.45 -16.08
N SER A 74 9.48 -1.44 -17.39
CA SER A 74 8.78 -0.35 -18.09
C SER A 74 7.30 -0.20 -17.67
N SER A 75 6.69 -1.28 -17.16
CA SER A 75 5.31 -1.30 -16.67
C SER A 75 5.22 -1.87 -15.26
N THR A 76 6.33 -1.76 -14.49
CA THR A 76 6.37 -2.09 -13.05
C THR A 76 6.59 -0.82 -12.25
N TYR A 77 5.62 -0.47 -11.44
CA TYR A 77 5.55 0.76 -10.67
C TYR A 77 6.00 0.51 -9.24
N THR A 78 6.99 1.28 -8.81
CA THR A 78 7.61 1.22 -7.47
C THR A 78 7.53 2.58 -6.79
N ASN A 79 7.84 2.66 -5.50
CA ASN A 79 7.76 3.89 -4.71
C ASN A 79 6.37 4.57 -4.80
N LEU A 80 5.29 3.77 -4.80
CA LEU A 80 3.93 4.21 -5.11
C LEU A 80 3.46 5.43 -4.30
N ASN A 81 3.78 5.49 -3.01
CA ASN A 81 3.40 6.61 -2.15
C ASN A 81 4.06 7.94 -2.54
N ARG A 82 5.21 7.90 -3.26
CA ARG A 82 5.94 9.08 -3.74
C ARG A 82 5.33 9.67 -5.02
N LEU A 83 4.49 8.89 -5.68
CA LEU A 83 3.82 9.29 -6.92
C LEU A 83 2.48 9.99 -6.67
N ILE A 84 1.94 9.89 -5.43
CA ILE A 84 0.68 10.52 -5.06
C ILE A 84 0.81 12.04 -5.15
N GLY A 85 0.02 12.64 -6.03
CA GLY A 85 -0.02 14.09 -6.22
C GLY A 85 1.26 14.69 -6.78
N LEU A 86 2.06 13.92 -7.52
CA LEU A 86 3.34 14.35 -8.08
C LEU A 86 3.25 15.64 -8.90
N LYS A 87 2.14 15.87 -9.61
CA LYS A 87 1.89 17.08 -10.38
C LYS A 87 1.77 18.36 -9.55
N TYR A 88 1.49 18.22 -8.25
CA TYR A 88 1.38 19.35 -7.30
C TYR A 88 2.67 19.61 -6.52
N GLU A 89 3.68 18.77 -6.72
CA GLU A 89 4.98 18.93 -6.09
C GLU A 89 5.88 19.90 -6.89
N SER A 90 6.97 20.34 -6.26
CA SER A 90 7.95 21.19 -6.92
C SER A 90 8.67 20.46 -8.04
N ASN A 91 9.18 21.23 -9.01
CA ASN A 91 10.00 20.66 -10.08
C ASN A 91 11.29 19.99 -9.55
N GLU A 92 11.85 20.52 -8.46
CA GLU A 92 12.99 19.91 -7.77
C GLU A 92 12.65 18.50 -7.24
N PHE A 93 11.49 18.35 -6.63
CA PHE A 93 11.00 17.07 -6.14
C PHE A 93 10.78 16.08 -7.30
N PHE A 94 10.17 16.53 -8.39
CA PHE A 94 9.97 15.70 -9.57
C PHE A 94 11.29 15.19 -10.16
N GLU A 95 12.28 16.07 -10.36
CA GLU A 95 13.59 15.69 -10.88
C GLU A 95 14.35 14.76 -9.91
N HIS A 96 14.12 14.87 -8.61
CA HIS A 96 14.64 13.93 -7.63
C HIS A 96 13.99 12.55 -7.78
N GLU A 97 12.66 12.46 -7.85
CA GLU A 97 11.93 11.19 -7.97
C GLU A 97 12.21 10.49 -9.30
N LYS A 98 12.41 11.24 -10.38
CA LYS A 98 12.68 10.73 -11.73
C LYS A 98 13.88 9.76 -11.77
N LYS A 99 14.86 9.93 -10.88
CA LYS A 99 16.02 9.02 -10.75
C LYS A 99 15.63 7.59 -10.38
N PHE A 100 14.45 7.42 -9.78
CA PHE A 100 13.91 6.15 -9.30
C PHE A 100 12.73 5.64 -10.13
N MET A 101 12.37 6.34 -11.22
CA MET A 101 11.29 5.97 -12.13
C MET A 101 11.84 5.18 -13.32
N PHE A 102 11.80 3.86 -13.26
CA PHE A 102 12.25 3.00 -14.35
C PHE A 102 11.14 2.71 -15.36
N PHE A 103 9.88 2.95 -15.00
CA PHE A 103 8.69 2.73 -15.80
C PHE A 103 8.48 3.84 -16.86
N ASN A 104 7.59 3.55 -17.81
CA ASN A 104 7.23 4.51 -18.85
C ASN A 104 6.05 5.38 -18.40
N TYR A 105 6.19 6.68 -18.62
CA TYR A 105 5.15 7.68 -18.37
C TYR A 105 5.24 8.81 -19.38
N GLU A 106 4.16 9.54 -19.57
CA GLU A 106 4.11 10.78 -20.37
C GLU A 106 3.23 11.81 -19.68
N PHE A 107 3.51 13.08 -19.92
CA PHE A 107 2.64 14.17 -19.50
C PHE A 107 1.71 14.53 -20.64
N ASN A 108 0.39 14.38 -20.43
CA ASN A 108 -0.63 14.78 -21.38
C ASN A 108 -0.98 16.26 -21.14
N ASN A 109 -0.67 17.12 -22.13
CA ASN A 109 -0.89 18.56 -22.02
C ASN A 109 -2.37 18.96 -22.06
N ASP A 110 -3.23 18.19 -22.73
CA ASP A 110 -4.65 18.51 -22.88
C ASP A 110 -5.40 18.34 -21.56
N ILE A 111 -5.11 17.26 -20.84
CA ILE A 111 -5.71 16.96 -19.55
C ILE A 111 -4.80 17.31 -18.37
N LYS A 112 -3.59 17.85 -18.60
CA LYS A 112 -2.60 18.23 -17.59
C LYS A 112 -2.33 17.14 -16.53
N GLU A 113 -2.17 15.89 -17.00
CA GLU A 113 -1.94 14.71 -16.15
C GLU A 113 -0.79 13.86 -16.64
N TYR A 114 -0.10 13.18 -15.69
CA TYR A 114 0.82 12.11 -16.01
C TYR A 114 0.04 10.82 -16.29
N LEU A 115 0.32 10.19 -17.42
CA LEU A 115 -0.25 8.92 -17.84
C LEU A 115 0.82 7.84 -17.89
N TYR A 116 0.45 6.64 -17.49
CA TYR A 116 1.35 5.51 -17.25
C TYR A 116 1.01 4.35 -18.18
N ASP A 117 2.05 3.73 -18.76
CA ASP A 117 1.93 2.60 -19.69
C ASP A 117 1.73 1.28 -18.94
N CYS A 118 0.51 0.77 -18.96
CA CYS A 118 0.10 -0.47 -18.31
C CYS A 118 0.05 -1.68 -19.25
N GLN A 119 0.67 -1.61 -20.43
CA GLN A 119 0.62 -2.65 -21.47
C GLN A 119 -0.81 -3.04 -21.93
N ILE A 120 -1.74 -2.10 -21.79
CA ILE A 120 -3.11 -2.20 -22.29
C ILE A 120 -3.33 -1.12 -23.34
N GLU A 121 -4.46 -1.14 -24.04
CA GLU A 121 -4.75 -0.21 -25.13
C GLU A 121 -4.68 1.27 -24.72
N LYS A 122 -5.03 1.58 -23.46
CA LYS A 122 -4.98 2.94 -22.92
C LYS A 122 -3.97 3.07 -21.78
N LYS A 123 -3.35 4.25 -21.67
CA LYS A 123 -2.54 4.64 -20.51
C LYS A 123 -3.46 5.05 -19.37
N LEU A 124 -3.04 4.79 -18.14
CA LEU A 124 -3.82 5.04 -16.93
C LEU A 124 -3.18 6.14 -16.06
N PRO A 125 -3.98 6.92 -15.33
CA PRO A 125 -3.48 7.84 -14.32
C PRO A 125 -2.96 7.10 -13.09
N ILE A 126 -2.21 7.81 -12.24
CA ILE A 126 -1.54 7.22 -11.06
C ILE A 126 -2.53 6.64 -10.05
N GLU A 127 -3.71 7.22 -9.95
CA GLU A 127 -4.78 6.75 -9.06
C GLU A 127 -5.16 5.31 -9.36
N ASN A 128 -5.31 4.93 -10.63
CA ASN A 128 -5.58 3.55 -11.02
C ASN A 128 -4.41 2.61 -10.73
N ILE A 129 -3.16 3.08 -10.91
CA ILE A 129 -1.97 2.29 -10.61
C ILE A 129 -1.92 1.94 -9.11
N ILE A 130 -2.14 2.93 -8.25
CA ILE A 130 -2.08 2.73 -6.80
C ILE A 130 -3.34 2.01 -6.30
N ALA A 131 -4.52 2.32 -6.84
CA ALA A 131 -5.76 1.61 -6.52
C ALA A 131 -5.65 0.12 -6.85
N SER A 132 -4.95 -0.26 -7.92
CA SER A 132 -4.63 -1.66 -8.25
C SER A 132 -3.95 -2.39 -7.09
N PHE A 133 -2.95 -1.76 -6.47
CA PHE A 133 -2.26 -2.31 -5.31
C PHE A 133 -3.19 -2.48 -4.10
N PHE A 134 -3.97 -1.45 -3.79
CA PHE A 134 -4.91 -1.52 -2.66
C PHE A 134 -6.08 -2.48 -2.93
N SER A 135 -6.58 -2.60 -4.16
CA SER A 135 -7.58 -3.60 -4.55
C SER A 135 -7.06 -5.02 -4.36
N HIS A 136 -5.77 -5.25 -4.66
CA HIS A 136 -5.14 -6.54 -4.40
C HIS A 136 -5.11 -6.83 -2.90
N LEU A 137 -4.67 -5.90 -2.06
CA LEU A 137 -4.69 -6.06 -0.60
C LEU A 137 -6.10 -6.35 -0.09
N ASN A 138 -7.12 -5.60 -0.56
CA ASN A 138 -8.52 -5.79 -0.18
C ASN A 138 -9.00 -7.21 -0.48
N ARG A 139 -8.70 -7.74 -1.65
CA ARG A 139 -9.05 -9.12 -2.03
C ARG A 139 -8.28 -10.16 -1.22
N THR A 140 -6.99 -9.94 -0.98
CA THR A 140 -6.13 -10.90 -0.28
C THR A 140 -6.56 -11.08 1.17
N TRP A 141 -6.82 -10.00 1.90
CA TRP A 141 -7.29 -10.14 3.28
C TRP A 141 -8.72 -10.69 3.38
N SER A 142 -9.60 -10.38 2.41
CA SER A 142 -10.97 -10.91 2.36
C SER A 142 -11.01 -12.43 2.10
N ASN A 143 -10.00 -12.95 1.38
CA ASN A 143 -9.87 -14.36 1.04
C ASN A 143 -8.97 -15.14 2.03
N SER A 144 -8.33 -14.47 2.98
CA SER A 144 -7.46 -15.10 3.97
C SER A 144 -8.22 -16.10 4.85
N GLU A 145 -7.48 -16.98 5.56
CA GLU A 145 -8.06 -17.99 6.47
C GLU A 145 -9.01 -17.39 7.53
N HIS A 146 -8.87 -16.09 7.80
CA HIS A 146 -9.70 -15.38 8.77
C HIS A 146 -11.13 -15.16 8.30
N LYS A 147 -11.42 -15.18 6.98
CA LYS A 147 -12.76 -15.06 6.34
C LYS A 147 -13.70 -14.00 6.96
N LYS A 148 -13.16 -13.06 7.73
CA LYS A 148 -13.91 -12.01 8.36
C LYS A 148 -13.95 -10.79 7.44
N LYS A 149 -15.12 -10.19 7.33
CA LYS A 149 -15.28 -8.94 6.60
C LYS A 149 -14.51 -7.84 7.34
N VAL A 150 -13.68 -7.08 6.63
CA VAL A 150 -13.04 -5.87 7.15
C VAL A 150 -14.07 -4.75 7.14
N SER A 151 -14.38 -4.19 8.31
CA SER A 151 -15.33 -3.07 8.46
C SER A 151 -14.74 -1.76 7.96
N GLY A 152 -13.45 -1.55 8.19
CA GLY A 152 -12.75 -0.37 7.74
C GLY A 152 -11.26 -0.41 8.03
N VAL A 153 -10.56 0.57 7.47
CA VAL A 153 -9.12 0.70 7.61
C VAL A 153 -8.71 2.10 8.07
N VAL A 154 -7.58 2.17 8.77
CA VAL A 154 -6.83 3.41 8.95
C VAL A 154 -5.50 3.27 8.22
N THR A 155 -5.21 4.22 7.34
CA THR A 155 -3.98 4.23 6.53
C THR A 155 -3.06 5.35 6.98
N SER A 156 -1.77 5.04 7.17
CA SER A 156 -0.79 6.10 7.46
C SER A 156 -0.51 6.94 6.23
N VAL A 157 -0.28 8.22 6.46
CA VAL A 157 0.24 9.17 5.46
C VAL A 157 1.42 9.93 6.05
N PRO A 158 2.43 10.28 5.23
CA PRO A 158 3.51 11.16 5.67
C PRO A 158 2.96 12.48 6.20
N ASP A 159 3.55 13.03 7.27
CA ASP A 159 3.10 14.29 7.89
C ASP A 159 3.10 15.47 6.93
N TYR A 160 3.95 15.44 5.91
CA TYR A 160 4.05 16.49 4.87
C TYR A 160 3.00 16.38 3.77
N PHE A 161 2.14 15.36 3.76
CA PHE A 161 1.11 15.24 2.72
C PHE A 161 0.18 16.44 2.75
N SER A 162 0.13 17.14 1.61
CA SER A 162 -0.78 18.26 1.39
C SER A 162 -2.25 17.81 1.34
N LEU A 163 -3.17 18.76 1.36
CA LEU A 163 -4.60 18.47 1.18
C LEU A 163 -4.90 17.75 -0.13
N TYR A 164 -4.18 18.08 -1.22
CA TYR A 164 -4.31 17.40 -2.50
C TYR A 164 -3.94 15.92 -2.40
N GLN A 165 -2.79 15.63 -1.82
CA GLN A 165 -2.31 14.27 -1.66
C GLN A 165 -3.23 13.43 -0.77
N ARG A 166 -3.79 14.02 0.29
CA ARG A 166 -4.77 13.35 1.17
C ARG A 166 -6.08 13.03 0.44
N LYS A 167 -6.62 13.98 -0.35
CA LYS A 167 -7.79 13.72 -1.19
C LYS A 167 -7.55 12.65 -2.24
N ILE A 168 -6.41 12.69 -2.94
CA ILE A 168 -6.02 11.63 -3.89
C ILE A 168 -5.97 10.27 -3.17
N MET A 169 -5.39 10.21 -1.99
CA MET A 169 -5.29 8.96 -1.23
C MET A 169 -6.67 8.42 -0.84
N LEU A 170 -7.61 9.27 -0.39
CA LEU A 170 -8.98 8.85 -0.11
C LEU A 170 -9.69 8.33 -1.37
N ASN A 171 -9.54 9.01 -2.51
CA ASN A 171 -10.10 8.55 -3.78
C ASN A 171 -9.52 7.19 -4.20
N ILE A 172 -8.21 6.99 -4.07
CA ILE A 172 -7.55 5.72 -4.34
C ILE A 172 -8.15 4.58 -3.51
N LEU A 173 -8.32 4.79 -2.21
CA LEU A 173 -8.90 3.80 -1.31
C LEU A 173 -10.36 3.50 -1.68
N GLN A 174 -11.13 4.52 -2.04
CA GLN A 174 -12.51 4.37 -2.49
C GLN A 174 -12.61 3.58 -3.81
N ILE A 175 -11.74 3.87 -4.79
CA ILE A 175 -11.65 3.12 -6.06
C ILE A 175 -11.29 1.65 -5.79
N ALA A 176 -10.42 1.40 -4.82
CA ALA A 176 -10.04 0.05 -4.39
C ALA A 176 -11.14 -0.68 -3.59
N GLY A 177 -12.29 -0.05 -3.35
CA GLY A 177 -13.39 -0.61 -2.57
C GLY A 177 -13.10 -0.73 -1.07
N ILE A 178 -12.19 0.10 -0.54
CA ILE A 178 -11.77 0.11 0.86
C ILE A 178 -12.51 1.21 1.61
N ASN A 179 -13.17 0.85 2.70
CA ASN A 179 -13.77 1.80 3.63
C ASN A 179 -12.68 2.39 4.53
N CYS A 180 -12.25 3.63 4.23
CA CYS A 180 -11.23 4.32 5.00
C CYS A 180 -11.88 5.09 6.17
N TYR A 181 -11.59 4.70 7.41
CA TYR A 181 -12.05 5.41 8.60
C TYR A 181 -11.26 6.69 8.84
N SER A 182 -9.96 6.66 8.59
CA SER A 182 -9.10 7.85 8.72
C SER A 182 -7.76 7.68 8.01
N LEU A 183 -7.24 8.81 7.51
CA LEU A 183 -5.83 8.97 7.15
C LEU A 183 -5.10 9.50 8.39
N LEU A 184 -4.17 8.71 8.92
CA LEU A 184 -3.44 9.04 10.13
C LEU A 184 -2.01 9.47 9.78
N ASN A 185 -1.54 10.58 10.35
CA ASN A 185 -0.15 10.97 10.20
C ASN A 185 0.79 9.90 10.76
N GLU A 186 1.93 9.67 10.11
CA GLU A 186 2.93 8.72 10.60
C GLU A 186 3.41 9.06 12.01
N SER A 187 3.59 10.35 12.34
CA SER A 187 3.89 10.80 13.71
C SER A 187 2.86 10.33 14.72
N SER A 188 1.57 10.48 14.39
CA SER A 188 0.46 10.07 15.26
C SER A 188 0.42 8.54 15.42
N ALA A 189 0.65 7.79 14.33
CA ALA A 189 0.69 6.34 14.36
C ALA A 189 1.84 5.81 15.23
N ILE A 190 3.04 6.40 15.10
CA ILE A 190 4.21 6.07 15.94
C ILE A 190 3.88 6.35 17.41
N CYS A 191 3.29 7.50 17.72
CA CYS A 191 2.93 7.86 19.09
C CYS A 191 1.91 6.89 19.69
N LEU A 192 0.88 6.50 18.92
CA LEU A 192 -0.12 5.54 19.37
C LEU A 192 0.48 4.16 19.65
N SER A 193 1.38 3.69 18.78
CA SER A 193 2.10 2.44 19.01
C SER A 193 2.98 2.52 20.26
N TYR A 194 3.71 3.63 20.44
CA TYR A 194 4.51 3.85 21.65
C TYR A 194 3.65 3.86 22.91
N PHE A 195 2.54 4.60 22.90
CA PHE A 195 1.59 4.68 23.99
C PHE A 195 1.04 3.31 24.37
N LEU A 196 0.62 2.51 23.38
CA LEU A 196 0.10 1.16 23.60
C LEU A 196 1.06 0.27 24.41
N HIS A 197 2.35 0.38 24.14
CA HIS A 197 3.37 -0.46 24.81
C HIS A 197 3.84 0.11 26.14
N HIS A 198 3.72 1.42 26.38
CA HIS A 198 4.34 2.12 27.50
C HIS A 198 3.37 2.81 28.46
N TYR A 199 2.05 2.84 28.17
CA TYR A 199 1.06 3.61 28.96
C TYR A 199 1.10 3.34 30.46
N LYS A 200 1.40 2.08 30.88
CA LYS A 200 1.52 1.70 32.28
C LYS A 200 2.69 2.39 33.03
N SER A 201 3.69 2.82 32.29
CA SER A 201 4.86 3.51 32.83
C SER A 201 4.76 5.04 32.73
N LEU A 202 3.68 5.57 32.17
CA LEU A 202 3.42 6.99 32.05
C LEU A 202 2.65 7.50 33.27
N GLU A 203 3.03 8.68 33.75
CA GLU A 203 2.41 9.35 34.90
C GLU A 203 1.33 10.34 34.41
N ALA A 204 0.31 10.63 35.25
CA ALA A 204 -0.76 11.56 34.89
C ALA A 204 -0.29 13.02 34.88
N ASP A 205 0.56 13.36 35.84
CA ASP A 205 0.93 14.75 36.15
C ASP A 205 2.34 15.11 35.65
N LYS A 206 2.98 14.20 34.89
CA LYS A 206 4.34 14.41 34.39
C LYS A 206 4.43 14.10 32.91
N ASN A 207 4.71 15.13 32.13
CA ASN A 207 4.96 14.99 30.70
C ASN A 207 6.28 14.26 30.47
N LYS A 208 6.24 13.18 29.69
CA LYS A 208 7.42 12.50 29.15
C LYS A 208 7.63 12.95 27.73
N ILE A 209 8.75 13.58 27.46
CA ILE A 209 9.10 14.12 26.14
C ILE A 209 9.97 13.16 25.39
N ILE A 210 9.52 12.74 24.21
CA ILE A 210 10.19 11.76 23.39
C ILE A 210 10.38 12.33 21.97
N CYS A 211 11.58 12.13 21.44
CA CYS A 211 11.86 12.42 20.04
C CYS A 211 11.98 11.12 19.25
N PHE A 212 11.09 10.90 18.30
CA PHE A 212 11.15 9.79 17.36
C PHE A 212 11.94 10.21 16.15
N ILE A 213 12.81 9.32 15.67
CA ILE A 213 13.65 9.53 14.49
C ILE A 213 13.34 8.40 13.51
N ASP A 214 12.65 8.75 12.43
CA ASP A 214 12.29 7.83 11.34
C ASP A 214 13.18 8.08 10.12
N LEU A 215 14.16 7.19 9.88
CA LEU A 215 14.98 7.18 8.67
C LEU A 215 14.63 5.96 7.83
N GLY A 216 13.71 6.18 6.91
CA GLY A 216 13.15 5.14 6.04
C GLY A 216 13.79 5.08 4.65
N GLN A 217 13.08 4.44 3.70
CA GLN A 217 13.56 4.22 2.34
C GLN A 217 13.74 5.54 1.55
N SER A 218 12.85 6.53 1.72
CA SER A 218 12.79 7.72 0.86
C SER A 218 12.70 9.05 1.59
N LYS A 219 12.75 9.03 2.93
CA LYS A 219 12.65 10.24 3.76
C LYS A 219 13.28 10.06 5.13
N LEU A 220 13.64 11.20 5.72
CA LEU A 220 13.97 11.36 7.14
C LEU A 220 12.86 12.18 7.80
N SER A 221 12.34 11.75 8.94
CA SER A 221 11.39 12.51 9.74
C SER A 221 11.80 12.51 11.21
N LEU A 222 11.57 13.65 11.88
CA LEU A 222 11.71 13.78 13.33
C LEU A 222 10.38 14.24 13.91
N HIS A 223 9.99 13.65 15.03
CA HIS A 223 8.75 13.96 15.72
C HIS A 223 9.02 14.15 17.22
N LEU A 224 8.78 15.36 17.72
CA LEU A 224 8.87 15.68 19.14
C LEU A 224 7.50 15.56 19.77
N CYS A 225 7.36 14.70 20.76
CA CYS A 225 6.06 14.31 21.30
C CYS A 225 6.08 14.33 22.82
N SER A 226 4.94 14.69 23.40
CA SER A 226 4.69 14.71 24.85
C SER A 226 3.66 13.65 25.19
N PHE A 227 3.94 12.88 26.24
CA PHE A 227 3.09 11.81 26.74
C PHE A 227 2.79 11.96 28.21
N THR A 228 1.52 11.83 28.54
CA THR A 228 1.03 11.45 29.87
C THR A 228 0.24 10.15 29.75
N ASN A 229 -0.26 9.60 30.82
CA ASN A 229 -1.15 8.44 30.74
C ASN A 229 -2.55 8.77 30.17
N LYS A 230 -2.85 10.06 29.87
CA LYS A 230 -4.13 10.54 29.33
C LYS A 230 -4.01 11.34 28.04
N ASP A 231 -2.84 11.85 27.74
CA ASP A 231 -2.65 12.74 26.60
C ASP A 231 -1.42 12.36 25.78
N ILE A 232 -1.61 12.36 24.49
CA ILE A 232 -0.56 12.22 23.47
C ILE A 232 -0.59 13.51 22.66
N THR A 233 0.50 14.27 22.67
CA THR A 233 0.59 15.53 21.92
C THR A 233 1.82 15.53 21.03
N ILE A 234 1.62 15.71 19.73
CA ILE A 234 2.72 15.97 18.80
C ILE A 234 3.06 17.46 18.91
N LEU A 235 4.22 17.76 19.52
CA LEU A 235 4.67 19.12 19.74
C LEU A 235 5.24 19.76 18.48
N TYR A 236 6.01 18.98 17.72
CA TYR A 236 6.61 19.41 16.45
C TYR A 236 6.93 18.21 15.56
N SER A 237 6.76 18.38 14.25
CA SER A 237 7.09 17.38 13.23
C SER A 237 7.75 18.05 12.03
N LYS A 238 8.86 17.46 11.55
CA LYS A 238 9.56 17.93 10.35
C LYS A 238 10.08 16.74 9.56
N SER A 239 9.95 16.81 8.24
CA SER A 239 10.43 15.77 7.32
C SER A 239 11.34 16.35 6.25
N ASN A 240 12.35 15.58 5.87
CA ASN A 240 13.18 15.83 4.68
C ASN A 240 12.87 14.76 3.65
N LYS A 241 12.36 15.18 2.48
CA LYS A 241 11.93 14.31 1.38
C LYS A 241 13.09 13.77 0.52
N TYR A 242 14.33 14.20 0.78
CA TYR A 242 15.52 13.97 -0.06
C TYR A 242 16.60 13.14 0.64
N ILE A 243 16.36 12.71 1.88
CA ILE A 243 17.27 11.87 2.65
C ILE A 243 16.59 10.56 2.99
N GLY A 244 17.00 9.48 2.34
CA GLY A 244 16.51 8.13 2.60
C GLY A 244 17.49 7.07 2.14
N CYS A 245 17.20 5.81 2.42
CA CYS A 245 18.08 4.69 2.07
C CYS A 245 18.42 4.64 0.59
N ARG A 246 17.44 4.88 -0.28
CA ARG A 246 17.65 4.86 -1.73
C ARG A 246 18.59 5.95 -2.23
N ASP A 247 18.65 7.08 -1.51
CA ASP A 247 19.56 8.18 -1.84
C ASP A 247 21.00 7.79 -1.53
N PHE A 248 21.23 7.07 -0.43
CA PHE A 248 22.54 6.49 -0.11
C PHE A 248 22.97 5.43 -1.14
N ASP A 249 22.01 4.61 -1.64
CA ASP A 249 22.29 3.65 -2.71
C ASP A 249 22.80 4.36 -3.99
N MET A 250 22.21 5.51 -4.34
CA MET A 250 22.67 6.34 -5.46
C MET A 250 24.06 6.95 -5.21
N LYS A 251 24.41 7.30 -3.96
CA LYS A 251 25.76 7.77 -3.61
C LYS A 251 26.80 6.67 -3.76
N ILE A 252 26.47 5.44 -3.36
CA ILE A 252 27.34 4.27 -3.58
C ILE A 252 27.52 4.03 -5.08
N LEU A 253 26.44 4.08 -5.88
CA LEU A 253 26.51 3.96 -7.33
C LEU A 253 27.45 5.02 -7.95
N ASN A 254 27.29 6.29 -7.58
CA ASN A 254 28.13 7.36 -8.07
C ASN A 254 29.61 7.19 -7.65
N HIS A 255 29.85 6.55 -6.49
CA HIS A 255 31.22 6.21 -6.07
C HIS A 255 31.79 5.08 -6.94
N LEU A 256 31.00 4.04 -7.24
CA LEU A 256 31.41 2.96 -8.14
C LEU A 256 31.67 3.48 -9.55
N GLU A 257 30.88 4.45 -10.04
CA GLU A 257 31.11 5.08 -11.35
C GLU A 257 32.49 5.78 -11.45
N LYS A 258 32.93 6.44 -10.36
CA LYS A 258 34.25 7.05 -10.29
C LYS A 258 35.38 6.01 -10.29
N LEU A 259 35.13 4.82 -9.72
CA LEU A 259 36.11 3.73 -9.70
C LEU A 259 36.13 2.94 -11.00
N HIS A 260 35.02 2.85 -11.71
CA HIS A 260 34.81 2.06 -12.93
C HIS A 260 34.14 2.89 -14.02
N PRO A 261 34.79 3.99 -14.50
CA PRO A 261 34.17 4.93 -15.43
C PRO A 261 33.84 4.32 -16.81
N GLU A 262 34.52 3.23 -17.17
CA GLU A 262 34.26 2.53 -18.44
C GLU A 262 33.11 1.55 -18.35
N ILE A 263 32.85 0.99 -17.16
CA ILE A 263 31.88 -0.12 -16.95
C ILE A 263 30.51 0.44 -16.53
N ILE A 264 30.44 1.28 -15.48
CA ILE A 264 29.18 1.73 -14.88
C ILE A 264 28.28 2.49 -15.85
N PRO A 265 28.78 3.43 -16.71
CA PRO A 265 27.94 4.11 -17.68
C PRO A 265 27.27 3.16 -18.70
N ASN A 266 27.94 2.06 -19.05
CA ASN A 266 27.37 1.04 -19.93
C ASN A 266 26.28 0.23 -19.22
N ILE A 267 26.48 -0.08 -17.94
CA ILE A 267 25.48 -0.75 -17.09
C ILE A 267 24.24 0.14 -16.96
N THR A 268 24.41 1.42 -16.64
CA THR A 268 23.30 2.34 -16.37
C THR A 268 22.47 2.70 -17.61
N LYS A 269 23.07 2.63 -18.80
CA LYS A 269 22.31 2.73 -20.08
C LYS A 269 21.29 1.61 -20.26
N ASN A 270 21.58 0.41 -19.76
CA ASN A 270 20.64 -0.70 -19.80
C ASN A 270 19.87 -0.78 -18.48
N LYS A 271 18.61 -0.33 -18.48
CA LYS A 271 17.76 -0.26 -17.28
C LYS A 271 17.71 -1.60 -16.50
N LYS A 272 17.72 -2.75 -17.18
CA LYS A 272 17.68 -4.07 -16.52
C LYS A 272 18.95 -4.29 -15.67
N TYR A 273 20.10 -3.98 -16.22
CA TYR A 273 21.38 -4.13 -15.50
C TYR A 273 21.53 -3.07 -14.42
N PHE A 274 21.06 -1.87 -14.68
CA PHE A 274 21.01 -0.80 -13.70
C PHE A 274 20.20 -1.20 -12.46
N ILE A 275 18.99 -1.73 -12.64
CA ILE A 275 18.14 -2.21 -11.55
C ILE A 275 18.84 -3.35 -10.77
N LYS A 276 19.48 -4.30 -11.45
CA LYS A 276 20.23 -5.39 -10.80
C LYS A 276 21.38 -4.85 -9.95
N LEU A 277 22.13 -3.86 -10.46
CA LEU A 277 23.23 -3.25 -9.72
C LEU A 277 22.71 -2.53 -8.47
N LEU A 278 21.63 -1.74 -8.58
CA LEU A 278 20.98 -1.09 -7.43
C LEU A 278 20.52 -2.11 -6.39
N GLN A 279 19.95 -3.25 -6.80
CA GLN A 279 19.58 -4.31 -5.87
C GLN A 279 20.79 -4.92 -5.14
N SER A 280 21.91 -5.09 -5.82
CA SER A 280 23.17 -5.55 -5.21
C SER A 280 23.72 -4.53 -4.21
N ILE A 281 23.69 -3.24 -4.57
CA ILE A 281 24.07 -2.13 -3.68
C ILE A 281 23.20 -2.10 -2.43
N GLU A 282 21.87 -2.12 -2.61
CA GLU A 282 20.91 -2.15 -1.51
C GLU A 282 21.15 -3.32 -0.55
N LYS A 283 21.35 -4.52 -1.10
CA LYS A 283 21.65 -5.72 -0.31
C LYS A 283 22.92 -5.52 0.53
N SER A 284 23.98 -5.01 -0.07
CA SER A 284 25.24 -4.77 0.63
C SER A 284 25.13 -3.66 1.68
N ARG A 285 24.41 -2.56 1.38
CA ARG A 285 24.12 -1.52 2.37
C ARG A 285 23.34 -2.05 3.58
N LYS A 286 22.37 -2.94 3.37
CA LYS A 286 21.65 -3.58 4.46
C LYS A 286 22.56 -4.50 5.29
N MET A 287 23.43 -5.25 4.64
CA MET A 287 24.35 -6.15 5.33
C MET A 287 25.31 -5.40 6.26
N ILE A 288 25.82 -4.22 5.88
CA ILE A 288 26.72 -3.44 6.74
C ILE A 288 26.04 -2.79 7.95
N THR A 289 24.72 -2.80 8.06
CA THR A 289 24.04 -2.38 9.30
C THR A 289 24.33 -3.37 10.45
N VAL A 290 24.49 -4.65 10.11
CA VAL A 290 24.78 -5.74 11.07
C VAL A 290 26.26 -6.10 11.02
N ASN A 291 26.80 -6.35 9.83
CA ASN A 291 28.20 -6.72 9.60
C ASN A 291 29.09 -5.49 9.49
N LYS A 292 30.40 -5.67 9.65
CA LYS A 292 31.36 -4.57 9.43
C LYS A 292 31.60 -4.28 7.94
N GLU A 293 31.43 -5.29 7.09
CA GLU A 293 31.66 -5.21 5.65
C GLU A 293 30.71 -6.12 4.87
N SER A 294 30.53 -5.82 3.59
CA SER A 294 29.80 -6.62 2.61
C SER A 294 30.35 -6.34 1.21
N THR A 295 30.29 -7.33 0.34
CA THR A 295 30.82 -7.19 -1.03
C THR A 295 29.68 -6.94 -2.03
N ILE A 296 29.85 -5.93 -2.87
CA ILE A 296 29.02 -5.67 -4.04
C ILE A 296 29.66 -6.43 -5.20
N ASN A 297 29.05 -7.56 -5.58
CA ASN A 297 29.47 -8.35 -6.74
C ASN A 297 28.49 -8.15 -7.87
N PHE A 298 28.98 -7.81 -9.04
CA PHE A 298 28.16 -7.60 -10.21
C PHE A 298 28.92 -8.03 -11.49
N GLU A 299 28.29 -8.86 -12.31
CA GLU A 299 28.90 -9.44 -13.52
C GLU A 299 27.96 -9.24 -14.72
N ILE A 300 28.50 -8.77 -15.84
CA ILE A 300 27.82 -8.63 -17.12
C ILE A 300 28.79 -8.99 -18.24
N GLY A 301 28.59 -10.14 -18.87
CA GLY A 301 29.49 -10.63 -19.92
C GLY A 301 30.90 -10.78 -19.37
N GLU A 302 31.85 -10.03 -19.92
CA GLU A 302 33.26 -10.00 -19.47
C GLU A 302 33.51 -8.95 -18.38
N ASP A 303 32.57 -8.03 -18.15
CA ASP A 303 32.70 -6.98 -17.16
C ASP A 303 32.36 -7.47 -15.76
N TYR A 304 33.24 -7.24 -14.81
CA TYR A 304 33.10 -7.66 -13.41
C TYR A 304 33.39 -6.51 -12.45
N ILE A 305 32.48 -6.30 -11.50
CA ILE A 305 32.65 -5.34 -10.40
C ILE A 305 32.68 -6.14 -9.10
N ASN A 306 33.77 -5.99 -8.36
CA ASN A 306 33.92 -6.50 -7.01
C ASN A 306 34.34 -5.36 -6.09
N PHE A 307 33.43 -4.88 -5.26
CA PHE A 307 33.69 -3.76 -4.37
C PHE A 307 33.38 -4.15 -2.93
N ASN A 308 34.40 -4.14 -2.06
CA ASN A 308 34.19 -4.37 -0.64
C ASN A 308 33.73 -3.08 0.05
N LEU A 309 32.46 -3.04 0.43
CA LEU A 309 31.82 -1.95 1.13
C LEU A 309 31.98 -2.16 2.65
N THR A 310 32.92 -1.46 3.28
CA THR A 310 33.01 -1.40 4.75
C THR A 310 32.17 -0.28 5.31
N ARG A 311 31.85 -0.30 6.62
CA ARG A 311 31.16 0.80 7.31
C ARG A 311 31.89 2.13 7.18
N GLU A 312 33.21 2.11 7.34
CA GLU A 312 34.06 3.29 7.22
C GLU A 312 33.95 3.86 5.81
N LYS A 313 34.02 3.01 4.78
CA LYS A 313 33.90 3.42 3.38
C LYS A 313 32.50 3.96 3.08
N PHE A 314 31.45 3.32 3.60
CA PHE A 314 30.10 3.84 3.50
C PHE A 314 29.98 5.23 4.12
N ASN A 315 30.51 5.44 5.33
CA ASN A 315 30.48 6.73 6.01
C ASN A 315 31.23 7.83 5.21
N GLU A 316 32.34 7.50 4.57
CA GLU A 316 33.05 8.40 3.66
C GLU A 316 32.19 8.78 2.45
N ILE A 317 31.55 7.81 1.82
CA ILE A 317 30.71 8.01 0.63
C ILE A 317 29.53 8.94 0.93
N ILE A 318 28.88 8.77 2.08
CA ILE A 318 27.70 9.55 2.49
C ILE A 318 28.05 10.74 3.40
N ASN A 319 29.30 11.15 3.49
CA ASN A 319 29.73 12.19 4.43
C ASN A 319 28.94 13.51 4.31
N GLN A 320 28.59 13.92 3.08
CA GLN A 320 27.75 15.09 2.87
C GLN A 320 26.34 14.89 3.43
N ASP A 321 25.77 13.70 3.27
CA ASP A 321 24.43 13.37 3.79
C ASP A 321 24.45 13.29 5.32
N LEU A 322 25.56 12.83 5.93
CA LEU A 322 25.74 12.89 7.38
C LEU A 322 25.78 14.33 7.90
N ALA A 323 26.42 15.25 7.16
CA ALA A 323 26.40 16.67 7.49
C ALA A 323 24.98 17.26 7.38
N LEU A 324 24.24 16.91 6.31
CA LEU A 324 22.83 17.29 6.18
C LEU A 324 21.96 16.73 7.29
N PHE A 325 22.19 15.48 7.71
CA PHE A 325 21.49 14.88 8.84
C PHE A 325 21.76 15.64 10.16
N LYS A 326 23.00 16.00 10.44
CA LYS A 326 23.37 16.83 11.59
C LYS A 326 22.67 18.19 11.58
N ASN A 327 22.71 18.87 10.42
CA ASN A 327 22.04 20.16 10.25
C ASN A 327 20.53 20.05 10.44
N PHE A 328 19.90 18.98 9.89
CA PHE A 328 18.48 18.74 10.03
C PHE A 328 18.03 18.57 11.50
N ILE A 329 18.83 17.86 12.31
CA ILE A 329 18.58 17.75 13.76
C ILE A 329 18.66 19.14 14.43
N SER A 330 19.69 19.91 14.12
CA SER A 330 19.88 21.24 14.71
C SER A 330 18.74 22.19 14.34
N GLU A 331 18.35 22.23 13.08
CA GLU A 331 17.21 23.00 12.57
C GLU A 331 15.89 22.57 13.23
N PHE A 332 15.68 21.26 13.34
CA PHE A 332 14.48 20.71 13.96
C PHE A 332 14.25 21.24 15.37
N PHE A 333 15.27 21.17 16.23
CA PHE A 333 15.16 21.64 17.60
C PHE A 333 15.09 23.17 17.71
N SER A 334 15.77 23.89 16.81
CA SER A 334 15.69 25.35 16.70
C SER A 334 14.29 25.81 16.31
N GLU A 335 13.68 25.20 15.27
CA GLU A 335 12.33 25.54 14.81
C GLU A 335 11.25 25.12 15.81
N ALA A 336 11.45 23.98 16.49
CA ALA A 336 10.57 23.55 17.57
C ALA A 336 10.65 24.46 18.81
N ASN A 337 11.65 25.35 18.86
CA ASN A 337 11.97 26.15 20.03
C ASN A 337 12.10 25.29 21.31
N TYR A 338 12.76 24.15 21.18
CA TYR A 338 12.89 23.15 22.25
C TYR A 338 14.34 22.76 22.49
N ASP A 339 14.74 22.72 23.77
CA ASP A 339 16.11 22.30 24.13
C ASP A 339 16.23 20.76 24.04
N ILE A 340 17.11 20.27 23.16
CA ILE A 340 17.37 18.84 22.98
C ILE A 340 17.74 18.12 24.29
N LYS A 341 18.36 18.82 25.25
CA LYS A 341 18.72 18.26 26.56
C LYS A 341 17.53 17.94 27.44
N LYS A 342 16.37 18.60 27.17
CA LYS A 342 15.10 18.38 27.91
C LYS A 342 14.31 17.20 27.35
N VAL A 343 14.70 16.62 26.23
CA VAL A 343 14.08 15.40 25.70
C VAL A 343 14.42 14.23 26.63
N ASP A 344 13.41 13.51 27.11
CA ASP A 344 13.61 12.39 28.04
C ASP A 344 14.24 11.18 27.37
N SER A 345 13.79 10.85 26.17
CA SER A 345 14.35 9.74 25.36
C SER A 345 14.24 9.97 23.87
N PHE A 346 15.12 9.28 23.14
CA PHE A 346 15.10 9.19 21.69
C PHE A 346 14.75 7.75 21.27
N GLU A 347 13.75 7.60 20.42
CA GLU A 347 13.29 6.29 19.90
C GLU A 347 13.56 6.19 18.40
N MET A 348 14.03 5.04 17.98
CA MET A 348 14.41 4.78 16.60
C MET A 348 13.28 4.09 15.83
N VAL A 349 12.94 4.65 14.67
CA VAL A 349 11.99 4.12 13.70
C VAL A 349 12.64 4.10 12.32
N GLY A 350 12.28 3.14 11.48
CA GLY A 350 12.85 2.97 10.14
C GLY A 350 14.13 2.17 10.11
N ASP A 351 14.43 1.57 8.96
CA ASP A 351 15.47 0.58 8.79
C ASP A 351 16.89 1.13 8.95
N MET A 352 17.14 2.32 8.39
CA MET A 352 18.51 2.84 8.27
C MET A 352 19.07 3.35 9.59
N ILE A 353 18.21 3.72 10.53
CA ILE A 353 18.65 4.20 11.83
C ILE A 353 19.37 3.10 12.64
N ARG A 354 19.27 1.84 12.22
CA ARG A 354 20.03 0.72 12.79
C ARG A 354 21.54 0.82 12.50
N ASN A 355 21.95 1.58 11.47
CA ASN A 355 23.37 1.78 11.17
C ASN A 355 24.04 2.61 12.28
N PRO A 356 25.19 2.15 12.85
CA PRO A 356 25.86 2.78 13.99
C PRO A 356 26.13 4.27 13.83
N ILE A 357 26.52 4.73 12.63
CA ILE A 357 26.90 6.14 12.43
C ILE A 357 25.76 7.11 12.75
N PHE A 358 24.52 6.78 12.38
CA PHE A 358 23.35 7.64 12.69
C PHE A 358 23.09 7.68 14.18
N GLN A 359 23.24 6.52 14.87
CA GLN A 359 23.09 6.43 16.32
C GLN A 359 24.15 7.25 17.05
N GLU A 360 25.42 7.16 16.62
CA GLU A 360 26.53 7.93 17.17
C GLU A 360 26.29 9.44 17.05
N ILE A 361 25.81 9.90 15.90
CA ILE A 361 25.47 11.32 15.69
C ILE A 361 24.37 11.75 16.68
N ILE A 362 23.30 10.97 16.85
CA ILE A 362 22.22 11.33 17.76
C ILE A 362 22.70 11.36 19.21
N ILE A 363 23.51 10.37 19.62
CA ILE A 363 24.12 10.32 20.96
C ILE A 363 25.04 11.53 21.18
N GLU A 364 25.81 11.93 20.15
CA GLU A 364 26.67 13.12 20.22
C GLU A 364 25.84 14.40 20.49
N PHE A 365 24.70 14.56 19.78
CA PHE A 365 23.81 15.72 19.97
C PHE A 365 23.05 15.69 21.29
N ALA A 366 22.44 14.55 21.58
CA ALA A 366 21.53 14.41 22.73
C ALA A 366 22.25 14.22 24.06
N LYS A 367 23.51 13.73 24.05
CA LYS A 367 24.26 13.26 25.24
C LYS A 367 23.47 12.24 26.05
N LYS A 368 22.61 11.46 25.40
CA LYS A 368 21.74 10.40 25.97
C LYS A 368 21.77 9.17 25.09
N ASN A 369 21.52 8.03 25.69
CA ASN A 369 21.36 6.78 24.94
C ASN A 369 20.07 6.79 24.11
N ILE A 370 20.08 6.04 23.02
CA ILE A 370 18.93 5.85 22.14
C ILE A 370 18.21 4.57 22.56
N ASN A 371 16.90 4.64 22.61
CA ASN A 371 16.05 3.49 22.87
C ASN A 371 15.64 2.78 21.59
N LYS A 372 15.36 1.47 21.70
CA LYS A 372 14.93 0.58 20.64
C LYS A 372 13.76 -0.27 21.14
N THR A 373 12.78 0.40 21.74
CA THR A 373 11.67 -0.29 22.40
C THR A 373 10.54 -0.66 21.45
N MET A 374 10.57 -0.09 20.22
CA MET A 374 9.56 -0.31 19.18
C MET A 374 10.07 -1.23 18.07
N VAL A 375 9.14 -1.95 17.44
CA VAL A 375 9.44 -2.67 16.20
C VAL A 375 9.42 -1.66 15.04
N ALA A 376 10.61 -1.24 14.61
CA ALA A 376 10.81 -0.10 13.73
C ALA A 376 10.01 -0.16 12.41
N ASP A 377 9.79 -1.36 11.87
CA ASP A 377 9.10 -1.55 10.59
C ASP A 377 7.58 -1.70 10.74
N GLU A 378 7.11 -2.11 11.93
CA GLU A 378 5.71 -2.48 12.19
C GLU A 378 4.95 -1.42 13.00
N CYS A 379 5.63 -0.59 13.78
CA CYS A 379 5.00 0.32 14.75
C CYS A 379 3.97 1.27 14.14
N ILE A 380 4.20 1.76 12.91
CA ILE A 380 3.24 2.62 12.22
C ILE A 380 1.95 1.85 11.89
N ALA A 381 2.06 0.61 11.37
CA ALA A 381 0.90 -0.23 11.08
C ALA A 381 0.13 -0.60 12.35
N GLN A 382 0.85 -0.91 13.43
CA GLN A 382 0.26 -1.21 14.74
C GLN A 382 -0.48 0.01 15.31
N GLY A 383 0.11 1.21 15.21
CA GLY A 383 -0.57 2.45 15.61
C GLY A 383 -1.83 2.73 14.80
N CYS A 384 -1.80 2.50 13.50
CA CYS A 384 -2.97 2.60 12.63
C CYS A 384 -4.05 1.58 12.99
N ALA A 385 -3.68 0.32 13.27
CA ALA A 385 -4.62 -0.72 13.68
C ALA A 385 -5.27 -0.41 15.03
N PHE A 386 -4.48 0.08 15.99
CA PHE A 386 -4.99 0.52 17.28
C PHE A 386 -6.00 1.66 17.10
N TYR A 387 -5.67 2.67 16.29
CA TYR A 387 -6.59 3.79 16.02
C TYR A 387 -7.85 3.34 15.29
N ALA A 388 -7.74 2.43 14.32
CA ALA A 388 -8.89 1.85 13.63
C ALA A 388 -9.85 1.15 14.59
N SER A 389 -9.32 0.39 15.55
CA SER A 389 -10.14 -0.32 16.55
C SER A 389 -10.87 0.62 17.52
N LEU A 390 -10.29 1.79 17.80
CA LEU A 390 -10.95 2.83 18.60
C LEU A 390 -12.12 3.46 17.83
N LEU A 391 -11.92 3.74 16.54
CA LEU A 391 -12.95 4.34 15.68
C LEU A 391 -14.12 3.38 15.43
N ASP A 392 -13.85 2.08 15.33
CA ASP A 392 -14.87 1.05 15.10
C ASP A 392 -15.66 0.68 16.38
N GLY A 393 -15.17 1.09 17.54
CA GLY A 393 -15.82 0.84 18.82
C GLY A 393 -15.68 -0.60 19.35
N HIS A 394 -14.92 -1.45 18.68
CA HIS A 394 -14.68 -2.85 19.10
C HIS A 394 -13.66 -2.96 20.23
N PHE A 395 -12.86 -1.94 20.41
CA PHE A 395 -11.83 -1.86 21.43
C PHE A 395 -12.16 -0.74 22.42
N SER A 396 -12.48 -1.10 23.66
CA SER A 396 -12.49 -0.11 24.73
C SER A 396 -11.04 0.09 25.19
N PRO A 397 -10.48 1.29 25.05
CA PRO A 397 -9.13 1.54 25.53
C PRO A 397 -9.08 1.29 27.03
N ILE A 398 -7.94 0.81 27.51
CA ILE A 398 -7.72 0.53 28.94
C ILE A 398 -7.82 1.83 29.77
N CYS A 399 -7.63 2.98 29.12
CA CYS A 399 -7.82 4.33 29.66
C CYS A 399 -8.29 5.27 28.56
N ASP A 400 -9.12 6.24 28.91
CA ASP A 400 -9.45 7.37 28.04
C ASP A 400 -8.21 8.22 27.83
N PHE A 401 -7.88 8.52 26.58
CA PHE A 401 -6.76 9.40 26.23
C PHE A 401 -7.14 10.34 25.09
N ASN A 402 -6.43 11.46 24.99
CA ASN A 402 -6.56 12.42 23.90
C ASN A 402 -5.35 12.31 22.97
N LEU A 403 -5.59 12.33 21.66
CA LEU A 403 -4.56 12.46 20.63
C LEU A 403 -4.65 13.85 20.01
N VAL A 404 -3.61 14.66 20.21
CA VAL A 404 -3.48 16.00 19.64
C VAL A 404 -2.50 15.96 18.48
N GLN A 405 -3.02 16.09 17.26
CA GLN A 405 -2.24 16.01 16.02
C GLN A 405 -1.70 17.39 15.62
N TYR A 406 -0.57 17.40 14.90
CA TYR A 406 0.18 18.57 14.50
C TYR A 406 -0.08 18.90 13.03
N MET A 407 -0.42 20.17 12.72
CA MET A 407 -0.58 20.68 11.37
C MET A 407 0.79 21.00 10.73
N SER A 408 1.10 20.42 9.59
CA SER A 408 2.42 20.59 8.94
C SER A 408 2.50 21.79 7.99
N TYR A 409 1.38 22.44 7.66
CA TYR A 409 1.28 23.56 6.72
C TYR A 409 0.11 24.49 7.04
N ASP A 410 0.09 25.67 6.41
CA ASP A 410 -0.99 26.65 6.58
C ASP A 410 -2.16 26.29 5.66
N ILE A 411 -3.39 26.40 6.17
CA ILE A 411 -4.64 26.31 5.40
C ILE A 411 -5.31 27.66 5.41
N TYR A 412 -5.74 28.11 4.24
CA TYR A 412 -6.48 29.36 4.03
C TYR A 412 -7.92 29.04 3.64
N PHE A 413 -8.85 29.88 4.08
CA PHE A 413 -10.18 29.92 3.52
C PHE A 413 -10.43 31.28 2.90
N SER A 414 -11.25 31.31 1.87
CA SER A 414 -11.68 32.54 1.20
C SER A 414 -13.18 32.55 1.02
N ILE A 415 -13.73 33.77 1.08
CA ILE A 415 -15.13 34.07 0.82
C ILE A 415 -15.15 35.18 -0.23
N VAL A 416 -15.85 34.94 -1.33
CA VAL A 416 -15.96 35.89 -2.44
C VAL A 416 -17.42 36.08 -2.78
N GLY A 417 -17.88 37.31 -2.60
CA GLY A 417 -19.19 37.79 -3.05
C GLY A 417 -19.05 38.85 -4.15
N LYS A 418 -20.08 39.66 -4.34
CA LYS A 418 -20.08 40.74 -5.32
C LYS A 418 -19.16 41.89 -4.93
N GLU A 419 -19.25 42.34 -3.66
CA GLU A 419 -18.41 43.36 -3.06
C GLU A 419 -17.47 42.80 -1.97
N LEU A 420 -17.83 41.67 -1.41
CA LEU A 420 -17.06 41.02 -0.35
C LEU A 420 -15.94 40.14 -0.89
N LYS A 421 -14.71 40.41 -0.49
CA LYS A 421 -13.56 39.53 -0.74
C LYS A 421 -12.73 39.38 0.52
N VAL A 422 -12.74 38.20 1.10
CA VAL A 422 -12.01 37.86 2.34
C VAL A 422 -11.17 36.63 2.09
N LYS A 423 -9.89 36.71 2.47
CA LYS A 423 -8.99 35.54 2.56
C LYS A 423 -8.31 35.57 3.93
N GLN A 424 -8.44 34.50 4.69
CA GLN A 424 -7.88 34.39 6.03
C GLN A 424 -7.22 33.03 6.23
N ILE A 425 -6.27 32.97 7.16
CA ILE A 425 -5.67 31.70 7.60
C ILE A 425 -6.71 30.97 8.46
N LEU A 426 -7.06 29.77 8.05
CA LEU A 426 -7.92 28.87 8.80
C LEU A 426 -7.12 28.15 9.90
N LEU A 427 -6.01 27.54 9.51
CA LEU A 427 -5.04 26.91 10.41
C LEU A 427 -3.62 27.29 10.01
N LYS A 428 -2.77 27.52 10.98
CA LYS A 428 -1.33 27.71 10.80
C LYS A 428 -0.59 26.40 10.97
N LYS A 429 0.57 26.31 10.37
CA LYS A 429 1.56 25.29 10.72
C LYS A 429 1.80 25.34 12.24
N GLY A 430 1.69 24.19 12.89
CA GLY A 430 1.79 24.07 14.35
C GLY A 430 0.47 24.07 15.10
N ASP A 431 -0.63 24.47 14.48
CA ASP A 431 -1.96 24.34 15.08
C ASP A 431 -2.36 22.87 15.22
N ASN A 432 -3.25 22.62 16.16
CA ASN A 432 -3.78 21.26 16.42
C ASN A 432 -5.09 21.00 15.67
N TYR A 433 -5.32 19.75 15.31
CA TYR A 433 -6.60 19.27 14.76
C TYR A 433 -6.96 17.88 15.32
N PRO A 434 -8.21 17.38 15.19
CA PRO A 434 -9.36 18.03 14.55
C PRO A 434 -9.89 19.25 15.32
N ILE A 435 -10.47 20.21 14.61
CA ILE A 435 -10.97 21.44 15.23
C ILE A 435 -12.15 22.03 14.45
N ARG A 436 -13.07 22.67 15.19
CA ARG A 436 -14.15 23.48 14.63
C ARG A 436 -13.88 24.96 14.89
N LYS A 437 -13.99 25.80 13.85
CA LYS A 437 -13.87 27.27 13.96
C LYS A 437 -15.11 27.94 13.39
N ALA A 438 -15.61 28.95 14.08
CA ALA A 438 -16.73 29.78 13.64
C ALA A 438 -16.23 31.18 13.25
N PHE A 439 -16.67 31.67 12.11
CA PHE A 439 -16.33 32.99 11.59
C PHE A 439 -17.59 33.82 11.49
N LYS A 440 -17.52 35.01 12.06
CA LYS A 440 -18.63 35.96 12.12
C LYS A 440 -18.45 37.09 11.14
N PHE A 441 -19.41 37.29 10.25
CA PHE A 441 -19.46 38.35 9.25
C PHE A 441 -20.59 39.31 9.60
N LYS A 442 -20.24 40.55 9.86
CA LYS A 442 -21.23 41.60 10.22
C LYS A 442 -22.17 41.86 9.03
N ASN A 443 -23.41 42.14 9.34
CA ASN A 443 -24.45 42.43 8.37
C ASN A 443 -24.04 43.53 7.38
N GLU A 444 -23.33 44.57 7.82
CA GLU A 444 -22.85 45.67 6.97
C GLU A 444 -22.00 45.23 5.77
N PHE A 445 -21.34 44.10 5.86
CA PHE A 445 -20.49 43.54 4.79
C PHE A 445 -21.22 42.58 3.89
N ILE A 446 -22.32 41.97 4.34
CA ILE A 446 -23.02 40.92 3.60
C ILE A 446 -24.37 41.34 3.04
N ASN A 447 -24.92 42.49 3.45
CA ASN A 447 -26.27 42.95 3.11
C ASN A 447 -26.46 43.28 1.62
N LYS A 448 -25.36 43.39 0.86
CA LYS A 448 -25.38 43.63 -0.60
C LYS A 448 -25.15 42.37 -1.43
N GLU A 449 -24.92 41.23 -0.74
CA GLU A 449 -24.61 39.97 -1.37
C GLU A 449 -25.87 39.11 -1.52
N ASP A 450 -26.08 38.58 -2.71
CA ASP A 450 -27.13 37.57 -2.94
C ASP A 450 -26.58 36.16 -2.80
N LYS A 451 -25.27 35.99 -3.06
CA LYS A 451 -24.54 34.75 -3.16
C LYS A 451 -23.10 34.91 -2.63
N LEU A 452 -22.61 33.93 -1.92
CA LEU A 452 -21.22 33.84 -1.49
C LEU A 452 -20.57 32.56 -2.04
N ASN A 453 -19.40 32.73 -2.63
CA ASN A 453 -18.53 31.61 -3.02
C ASN A 453 -17.47 31.42 -1.94
N LEU A 454 -17.33 30.19 -1.47
CA LEU A 454 -16.41 29.81 -0.41
C LEU A 454 -15.37 28.84 -0.97
N GLY A 455 -14.14 28.91 -0.48
CA GLY A 455 -13.11 27.99 -0.92
C GLY A 455 -11.99 27.80 0.10
N PHE A 456 -11.29 26.67 -0.02
CA PHE A 456 -10.08 26.37 0.75
C PHE A 456 -8.87 26.31 -0.19
N SER A 457 -7.75 26.89 0.25
CA SER A 457 -6.51 26.89 -0.53
C SER A 457 -5.29 26.66 0.37
N LEU A 458 -4.20 26.22 -0.23
CA LEU A 458 -2.88 26.20 0.39
C LEU A 458 -2.09 27.40 -0.12
N ASN A 459 -1.34 28.06 0.74
CA ASN A 459 -0.46 29.14 0.31
C ASN A 459 0.90 28.56 -0.07
N ASN A 460 1.15 28.41 -1.39
CA ASN A 460 2.44 27.99 -1.93
C ASN A 460 3.37 29.19 -2.19
N ASN A 461 3.21 30.32 -1.49
CA ASN A 461 3.97 31.55 -1.76
C ASN A 461 5.48 31.45 -1.48
N ASN A 462 6.01 30.30 -1.04
CA ASN A 462 7.46 30.16 -0.79
C ASN A 462 8.25 29.66 -2.01
N ASP A 463 7.61 29.11 -3.07
CA ASP A 463 8.32 28.52 -4.20
C ASP A 463 8.43 29.42 -5.45
N ASN A 464 7.81 30.61 -5.46
CA ASN A 464 7.78 31.47 -6.64
C ASN A 464 8.37 32.88 -6.41
N LYS A 465 9.64 32.94 -5.93
CA LYS A 465 10.38 34.23 -5.96
C LYS A 465 10.90 34.64 -7.36
N ASN A 466 10.71 33.80 -8.39
CA ASN A 466 11.27 34.02 -9.73
C ASN A 466 10.29 34.09 -10.90
N ASN A 467 8.99 34.32 -10.67
CA ASN A 467 8.06 34.54 -11.77
C ASN A 467 7.37 35.89 -11.64
N ASP A 468 7.85 36.87 -12.43
CA ASP A 468 7.35 38.26 -12.53
C ASP A 468 5.98 38.41 -13.21
N ASN A 469 5.23 37.34 -13.43
CA ASN A 469 3.84 37.40 -13.96
C ASN A 469 2.84 37.28 -12.82
N LYS A 470 2.60 38.39 -12.12
CA LYS A 470 1.66 38.51 -11.00
C LYS A 470 0.19 38.68 -11.38
N ASP A 471 -0.14 38.84 -12.68
CA ASP A 471 -1.48 39.13 -13.13
C ASP A 471 -2.12 37.86 -13.72
N ASN A 472 -3.18 37.35 -13.06
CA ASN A 472 -4.13 36.30 -13.54
C ASN A 472 -3.81 34.82 -13.30
N LYS A 473 -3.17 34.40 -12.20
CA LYS A 473 -3.39 33.02 -11.74
C LYS A 473 -4.69 32.98 -10.94
N GLU A 474 -5.73 32.33 -11.45
CA GLU A 474 -6.89 31.93 -10.66
C GLU A 474 -6.41 31.16 -9.44
N GLU A 475 -6.87 31.56 -8.24
CA GLU A 475 -6.56 30.81 -7.02
C GLU A 475 -7.10 29.40 -7.15
N GLU A 476 -6.25 28.41 -7.03
CA GLU A 476 -6.62 27.01 -7.10
C GLU A 476 -7.24 26.61 -5.76
N TYR A 477 -8.56 26.50 -5.72
CA TYR A 477 -9.30 26.09 -4.54
C TYR A 477 -9.42 24.58 -4.50
N ILE A 478 -9.24 24.00 -3.31
CA ILE A 478 -9.37 22.56 -3.08
C ILE A 478 -10.83 22.11 -3.13
N THR A 479 -11.73 22.99 -2.71
CA THR A 479 -13.19 22.76 -2.78
C THR A 479 -13.89 24.11 -2.85
N LYS A 480 -14.87 24.23 -3.71
CA LYS A 480 -15.71 25.44 -3.83
C LYS A 480 -17.11 25.12 -3.38
N TYR A 481 -17.64 26.00 -2.56
CA TYR A 481 -19.01 25.95 -2.08
C TYR A 481 -19.73 27.24 -2.45
N GLU A 482 -21.02 27.15 -2.52
CA GLU A 482 -21.91 28.31 -2.76
C GLU A 482 -22.98 28.37 -1.69
N ILE A 483 -23.19 29.56 -1.18
CA ILE A 483 -24.27 29.88 -0.25
C ILE A 483 -25.17 30.91 -0.88
N GLN A 484 -26.47 30.62 -0.99
CA GLN A 484 -27.50 31.54 -1.46
C GLN A 484 -28.10 32.27 -0.26
N ILE A 485 -27.69 33.52 -0.01
CA ILE A 485 -28.12 34.32 1.14
C ILE A 485 -29.17 35.36 0.84
N GLY A 486 -29.36 35.72 -0.43
CA GLY A 486 -30.19 36.90 -0.84
C GLY A 486 -31.64 36.85 -0.37
N ARG A 487 -32.27 35.67 -0.31
CA ARG A 487 -33.63 35.52 0.24
C ARG A 487 -33.66 35.68 1.77
N MET A 488 -32.73 35.10 2.46
CA MET A 488 -32.62 35.12 3.91
C MET A 488 -32.24 36.51 4.41
N MET A 489 -31.37 37.24 3.71
CA MET A 489 -31.02 38.62 4.03
C MET A 489 -32.22 39.59 4.04
N LYS A 490 -33.25 39.34 3.23
CA LYS A 490 -34.49 40.15 3.23
C LYS A 490 -35.34 39.93 4.47
N LEU A 491 -35.25 38.72 5.05
CA LEU A 491 -36.00 38.28 6.23
C LEU A 491 -35.23 38.62 7.53
N GLU A 492 -33.94 38.49 7.50
CA GLU A 492 -33.04 38.55 8.66
C GLU A 492 -32.24 39.88 8.73
N LYS A 493 -32.94 41.01 8.52
CA LYS A 493 -32.33 42.36 8.59
C LYS A 493 -31.63 42.56 9.92
N ASN A 494 -30.39 43.07 9.90
CA ASN A 494 -29.55 43.38 11.03
C ASN A 494 -28.96 42.20 11.81
N LYS A 495 -29.03 40.98 11.26
CA LYS A 495 -28.33 39.81 11.83
C LYS A 495 -26.99 39.60 11.18
N ASP A 496 -26.02 39.12 11.94
CA ASP A 496 -24.69 38.75 11.44
C ASP A 496 -24.68 37.33 10.94
N LEU A 497 -23.90 37.04 9.90
CA LEU A 497 -23.73 35.68 9.32
C LEU A 497 -22.63 34.94 10.06
N ILE A 498 -22.92 33.73 10.48
CA ILE A 498 -21.91 32.81 11.04
C ILE A 498 -21.70 31.66 10.09
N ILE A 499 -20.44 31.35 9.83
CA ILE A 499 -20.01 30.21 9.02
C ILE A 499 -19.10 29.36 9.91
N GLU A 500 -19.49 28.10 10.12
CA GLU A 500 -18.69 27.12 10.85
C GLU A 500 -17.93 26.24 9.89
N ILE A 501 -16.64 26.09 10.15
CA ILE A 501 -15.71 25.25 9.39
C ILE A 501 -15.20 24.17 10.32
N LEU A 502 -15.29 22.92 9.89
CA LEU A 502 -14.72 21.78 10.56
C LEU A 502 -13.50 21.27 9.78
N ILE A 503 -12.41 21.03 10.48
CA ILE A 503 -11.27 20.27 10.00
C ILE A 503 -11.35 18.91 10.66
N ASP A 504 -11.51 17.86 9.86
CA ASP A 504 -11.69 16.48 10.32
C ASP A 504 -10.38 15.81 10.76
N SER A 505 -10.47 14.54 11.17
CA SER A 505 -9.31 13.73 11.54
C SER A 505 -8.39 13.41 10.35
N ASN A 506 -8.87 13.53 9.10
CA ASN A 506 -8.07 13.41 7.88
C ASN A 506 -7.31 14.69 7.55
N CYS A 507 -7.46 15.74 8.37
CA CYS A 507 -6.93 17.07 8.12
C CYS A 507 -7.55 17.73 6.87
N ILE A 508 -8.82 17.43 6.57
CA ILE A 508 -9.55 18.00 5.43
C ILE A 508 -10.56 19.02 5.98
N PRO A 509 -10.49 20.30 5.52
CA PRO A 509 -11.46 21.29 5.90
C PRO A 509 -12.74 21.18 5.08
N PHE A 510 -13.89 21.38 5.70
CA PHE A 510 -15.18 21.55 5.03
C PHE A 510 -16.06 22.53 5.76
N PHE A 511 -16.98 23.18 5.03
CA PHE A 511 -17.98 24.05 5.61
C PHE A 511 -19.07 23.19 6.23
N ASP A 512 -19.28 23.32 7.53
CA ASP A 512 -20.19 22.48 8.30
C ASP A 512 -21.59 23.11 8.43
N LYS A 513 -21.64 24.38 8.87
CA LYS A 513 -22.90 25.10 9.14
C LYS A 513 -22.81 26.53 8.70
N CYS A 514 -23.99 27.11 8.33
CA CYS A 514 -24.17 28.49 8.04
C CYS A 514 -25.54 28.97 8.59
N TYR A 515 -25.55 30.06 9.33
CA TYR A 515 -26.77 30.60 9.91
C TYR A 515 -26.62 32.09 10.28
N PHE A 516 -27.75 32.79 10.41
CA PHE A 516 -27.76 34.16 10.92
C PHE A 516 -27.89 34.16 12.44
N PHE A 517 -27.23 35.13 13.07
CA PHE A 517 -27.19 35.30 14.52
C PHE A 517 -27.51 36.76 14.86
N ASP A 518 -28.46 36.99 15.77
CA ASP A 518 -28.78 38.35 16.25
C ASP A 518 -28.05 38.72 17.55
N LYS A 519 -28.20 39.99 17.93
CA LYS A 519 -27.57 40.53 19.13
C LYS A 519 -28.18 39.98 20.44
N ASP A 520 -29.38 39.44 20.36
CA ASP A 520 -30.13 38.89 21.50
C ASP A 520 -29.90 37.39 21.69
N GLY A 521 -29.07 36.79 20.85
CA GLY A 521 -28.66 35.38 20.97
C GLY A 521 -29.56 34.38 20.23
N TYR A 522 -30.50 34.84 19.40
CA TYR A 522 -31.36 33.96 18.61
C TYR A 522 -30.70 33.53 17.29
N LEU A 523 -30.75 32.23 17.02
CA LEU A 523 -30.29 31.66 15.77
C LEU A 523 -31.41 31.66 14.73
N SER A 524 -31.10 31.94 13.45
CA SER A 524 -32.00 31.66 12.34
C SER A 524 -32.02 30.19 12.01
N ASP A 525 -32.88 29.82 11.06
CA ASP A 525 -32.78 28.52 10.38
C ASP A 525 -31.42 28.37 9.71
N MET A 526 -30.94 27.13 9.60
CA MET A 526 -29.71 26.79 8.90
C MET A 526 -29.84 27.15 7.42
N ILE A 527 -28.78 27.72 6.85
CA ILE A 527 -28.69 28.01 5.44
C ILE A 527 -27.97 26.87 4.77
N ASP A 528 -28.53 26.36 3.70
CA ASP A 528 -27.91 25.28 2.92
C ASP A 528 -26.61 25.74 2.27
N ILE A 529 -25.56 24.98 2.51
CA ILE A 529 -24.26 25.15 1.87
C ILE A 529 -24.19 24.14 0.74
N ASN A 530 -24.24 24.63 -0.49
CA ASN A 530 -24.16 23.76 -1.66
C ASN A 530 -22.69 23.64 -2.11
N MET A 531 -22.17 22.44 -2.17
CA MET A 531 -20.89 22.15 -2.80
C MET A 531 -21.09 22.28 -4.32
N VAL A 532 -20.49 23.32 -4.92
CA VAL A 532 -20.62 23.62 -6.35
C VAL A 532 -19.57 22.90 -7.16
N GLU A 533 -18.38 22.83 -6.63
CA GLU A 533 -17.24 22.22 -7.29
C GLU A 533 -16.36 21.56 -6.23
N GLU A 534 -16.32 20.25 -6.24
CA GLU A 534 -15.27 19.54 -5.55
C GLU A 534 -14.03 19.60 -6.43
N PHE A 535 -12.89 20.05 -5.87
CA PHE A 535 -11.64 20.02 -6.59
C PHE A 535 -11.42 18.61 -7.13
N GLN A 536 -11.49 18.48 -8.44
CA GLN A 536 -11.13 17.22 -9.08
C GLN A 536 -9.62 17.08 -8.97
N VAL A 537 -9.20 16.30 -8.00
CA VAL A 537 -7.79 15.99 -7.72
C VAL A 537 -7.15 15.30 -8.91
N SER A 538 -7.97 14.64 -9.73
CA SER A 538 -7.66 14.07 -11.03
C SER A 538 -8.57 14.67 -12.09
N ASN A 539 -8.05 14.92 -13.29
CA ASN A 539 -8.87 15.32 -14.44
C ASN A 539 -9.73 14.17 -14.99
N PHE A 540 -9.66 13.01 -14.35
CA PHE A 540 -10.55 11.87 -14.61
C PHE A 540 -11.72 11.88 -13.64
N LYS A 541 -12.92 11.58 -14.14
CA LYS A 541 -14.10 11.40 -13.29
C LYS A 541 -13.95 10.14 -12.45
N TYR A 542 -14.49 10.17 -11.23
CA TYR A 542 -14.44 9.01 -10.31
C TYR A 542 -15.00 7.74 -10.97
N GLU A 543 -16.12 7.84 -11.69
CA GLU A 543 -16.75 6.72 -12.37
C GLU A 543 -15.83 6.09 -13.43
N GLU A 544 -15.02 6.89 -14.11
CA GLU A 544 -14.05 6.40 -15.09
C GLU A 544 -12.89 5.67 -14.40
N LEU A 545 -12.36 6.23 -13.31
CA LEU A 545 -11.32 5.60 -12.52
C LEU A 545 -11.78 4.27 -11.93
N LEU A 546 -13.00 4.22 -11.40
CA LEU A 546 -13.62 3.01 -10.87
C LEU A 546 -13.84 1.97 -11.97
N LYS A 547 -14.35 2.38 -13.14
CA LYS A 547 -14.52 1.48 -14.28
C LYS A 547 -13.20 0.86 -14.72
N ASN A 548 -12.13 1.67 -14.81
CA ASN A 548 -10.81 1.17 -15.15
C ASN A 548 -10.35 0.08 -14.18
N GLU A 549 -10.55 0.28 -12.88
CA GLU A 549 -10.15 -0.72 -11.87
C GLU A 549 -10.98 -2.00 -11.97
N ILE A 550 -12.29 -1.88 -12.20
CA ILE A 550 -13.17 -3.04 -12.42
C ILE A 550 -12.74 -3.83 -13.66
N ASP A 551 -12.46 -3.17 -14.78
CA ASP A 551 -12.01 -3.80 -16.01
C ASP A 551 -10.66 -4.55 -15.80
N LEU A 552 -9.74 -3.96 -15.03
CA LEU A 552 -8.48 -4.59 -14.67
C LEU A 552 -8.68 -5.84 -13.78
N GLN A 553 -9.62 -5.79 -12.82
CA GLN A 553 -9.94 -6.94 -11.97
C GLN A 553 -10.55 -8.09 -12.79
N PHE A 554 -11.42 -7.80 -13.75
CA PHE A 554 -11.96 -8.83 -14.65
C PHE A 554 -10.87 -9.51 -15.48
N ARG A 555 -9.90 -8.74 -15.98
CA ARG A 555 -8.76 -9.32 -16.72
C ARG A 555 -7.89 -10.22 -15.84
N ASP A 556 -7.61 -9.80 -14.61
CA ASP A 556 -6.87 -10.62 -13.64
C ASP A 556 -7.61 -11.93 -13.36
N PHE A 557 -8.93 -11.87 -13.14
CA PHE A 557 -9.77 -13.02 -12.85
C PHE A 557 -9.84 -13.98 -14.03
N ASP A 558 -10.04 -13.47 -15.25
CA ASP A 558 -10.04 -14.27 -16.47
C ASP A 558 -8.71 -15.01 -16.68
N THR A 559 -7.59 -14.28 -16.53
CA THR A 559 -6.26 -14.87 -16.62
C THR A 559 -6.01 -15.93 -15.54
N MET A 560 -6.44 -15.67 -14.30
CA MET A 560 -6.33 -16.62 -13.20
C MET A 560 -7.12 -17.90 -13.50
N ASN A 561 -8.35 -17.77 -13.97
CA ASN A 561 -9.19 -18.92 -14.33
C ASN A 561 -8.57 -19.75 -15.45
N LYS A 562 -8.06 -19.09 -16.50
CA LYS A 562 -7.35 -19.77 -17.58
C LYS A 562 -6.13 -20.55 -17.07
N ASN A 563 -5.31 -19.91 -16.24
CA ASN A 563 -4.12 -20.55 -15.67
C ASN A 563 -4.49 -21.73 -14.75
N ASN A 564 -5.50 -21.58 -13.91
CA ASN A 564 -5.98 -22.67 -13.04
C ASN A 564 -6.44 -23.85 -13.88
N ARG A 565 -7.20 -23.60 -14.95
CA ARG A 565 -7.68 -24.65 -15.84
C ARG A 565 -6.52 -25.35 -16.58
N LYS A 566 -5.54 -24.58 -17.07
CA LYS A 566 -4.32 -25.14 -17.66
C LYS A 566 -3.59 -26.05 -16.67
N ASN A 567 -3.36 -25.59 -15.44
CA ASN A 567 -2.70 -26.37 -14.40
C ASN A 567 -3.46 -27.68 -14.05
N GLU A 568 -4.80 -27.64 -14.01
CA GLU A 568 -5.62 -28.83 -13.79
C GLU A 568 -5.43 -29.85 -14.93
N ILE A 569 -5.46 -29.39 -16.18
CA ILE A 569 -5.24 -30.24 -17.37
C ILE A 569 -3.82 -30.81 -17.35
N GLU A 570 -2.81 -29.98 -17.09
CA GLU A 570 -1.42 -30.44 -16.97
C GLU A 570 -1.27 -31.49 -15.88
N GLY A 571 -1.90 -31.31 -14.72
CA GLY A 571 -1.90 -32.30 -13.63
C GLY A 571 -2.46 -33.66 -14.07
N ILE A 572 -3.56 -33.66 -14.84
CA ILE A 572 -4.13 -34.90 -15.41
C ILE A 572 -3.14 -35.56 -16.39
N LEU A 573 -2.56 -34.77 -17.31
CA LEU A 573 -1.62 -35.27 -18.33
C LEU A 573 -0.35 -35.84 -17.68
N TYR A 574 0.24 -35.17 -16.68
CA TYR A 574 1.39 -35.69 -15.93
C TYR A 574 1.04 -36.97 -15.14
N SER A 575 -0.15 -37.05 -14.54
CA SER A 575 -0.60 -38.25 -13.84
C SER A 575 -0.75 -39.45 -14.80
N LEU A 576 -1.17 -39.21 -16.04
CA LEU A 576 -1.21 -40.25 -17.06
C LEU A 576 0.20 -40.72 -17.49
N ARG A 577 1.17 -39.82 -17.58
CA ARG A 577 2.57 -40.13 -17.88
C ARG A 577 3.22 -40.98 -16.78
N ASP A 578 3.05 -40.59 -15.52
CA ASP A 578 3.66 -41.26 -14.36
C ASP A 578 3.11 -42.69 -14.13
N LYS A 579 1.86 -42.92 -14.52
CA LYS A 579 1.24 -44.29 -14.45
C LYS A 579 1.78 -45.27 -15.51
N ASN A 580 2.85 -44.89 -16.21
CA ASN A 580 3.45 -45.71 -17.29
C ASN A 580 2.41 -46.25 -18.32
N ALA A 581 1.38 -45.39 -18.53
CA ALA A 581 0.26 -45.81 -19.38
C ALA A 581 0.61 -45.81 -20.87
N LEU A 582 1.83 -45.33 -21.24
CA LEU A 582 2.16 -45.08 -22.66
C LEU A 582 3.63 -45.35 -23.01
N ASP A 583 3.79 -46.08 -24.12
CA ASP A 583 4.98 -45.97 -24.98
C ASP A 583 5.00 -44.64 -25.79
N ASN A 584 4.14 -43.64 -25.43
CA ASN A 584 3.87 -42.42 -26.21
C ASN A 584 3.98 -41.14 -25.37
N ASN A 585 5.12 -40.89 -24.71
CA ASN A 585 5.40 -39.64 -24.03
C ASN A 585 5.35 -38.43 -25.00
N ASP A 586 5.77 -38.64 -26.27
CA ASP A 586 5.76 -37.56 -27.28
C ASP A 586 4.37 -36.97 -27.52
N LYS A 587 3.30 -37.79 -27.50
CA LYS A 587 1.92 -37.31 -27.68
C LYS A 587 1.39 -36.50 -26.45
N ILE A 588 1.87 -36.85 -25.27
CA ILE A 588 1.53 -36.04 -24.05
C ILE A 588 2.19 -34.69 -24.15
N ASP A 589 3.45 -34.64 -24.56
CA ASP A 589 4.18 -33.41 -24.73
C ASP A 589 3.55 -32.50 -25.83
N GLU A 590 3.13 -33.09 -26.95
CA GLU A 590 2.36 -32.39 -28.00
C GLU A 590 1.03 -31.82 -27.46
N LYS A 591 0.29 -32.57 -26.64
CA LYS A 591 -0.98 -32.11 -26.05
C LYS A 591 -0.74 -31.03 -24.99
N LEU A 592 0.31 -31.12 -24.18
CA LEU A 592 0.74 -30.10 -23.25
C LEU A 592 1.05 -28.79 -23.99
N GLU A 593 1.78 -28.84 -25.08
CA GLU A 593 2.10 -27.68 -25.90
C GLU A 593 0.83 -27.02 -26.50
N GLN A 594 -0.13 -27.82 -26.95
CA GLN A 594 -1.43 -27.33 -27.43
C GLN A 594 -2.19 -26.60 -26.32
N ILE A 595 -2.25 -27.17 -25.11
CA ILE A 595 -2.96 -26.57 -23.96
C ILE A 595 -2.28 -25.27 -23.48
N ILE A 596 -0.95 -25.24 -23.45
CA ILE A 596 -0.18 -24.04 -23.07
C ILE A 596 -0.53 -22.88 -24.01
N ASN A 597 -0.68 -23.15 -25.31
CA ASN A 597 -0.97 -22.13 -26.31
C ASN A 597 -2.46 -21.79 -26.47
N LEU A 598 -3.35 -22.49 -25.77
CA LEU A 598 -4.80 -22.25 -25.83
C LEU A 598 -5.20 -21.13 -24.87
N ASP A 599 -5.71 -20.03 -25.41
CA ASP A 599 -6.11 -18.83 -24.62
C ASP A 599 -7.63 -18.66 -24.43
N ASP A 600 -8.42 -19.58 -24.96
CA ASP A 600 -9.88 -19.57 -24.89
C ASP A 600 -10.35 -20.41 -23.70
N ILE A 601 -11.02 -19.76 -22.72
CA ILE A 601 -11.46 -20.43 -21.48
C ILE A 601 -12.55 -21.48 -21.75
N GLU A 602 -13.45 -21.25 -22.71
CA GLU A 602 -14.52 -22.19 -23.05
C GLU A 602 -13.92 -23.47 -23.65
N LYS A 603 -12.94 -23.34 -24.54
CA LYS A 603 -12.22 -24.49 -25.09
C LYS A 603 -11.37 -25.20 -24.04
N LEU A 604 -10.76 -24.46 -23.10
CA LEU A 604 -10.04 -25.07 -21.99
C LEU A 604 -10.99 -25.88 -21.09
N ASP A 605 -12.19 -25.38 -20.84
CA ASP A 605 -13.21 -26.09 -20.07
C ASP A 605 -13.72 -27.34 -20.79
N GLU A 606 -13.96 -27.26 -22.10
CA GLU A 606 -14.30 -28.41 -22.93
C GLU A 606 -13.22 -29.48 -22.87
N GLU A 607 -11.97 -29.11 -23.09
CA GLU A 607 -10.82 -30.03 -23.00
C GLU A 607 -10.70 -30.67 -21.62
N TYR A 608 -10.86 -29.86 -20.55
CA TYR A 608 -10.84 -30.35 -19.18
C TYR A 608 -11.93 -31.39 -18.93
N GLN A 609 -13.16 -31.14 -19.36
CA GLN A 609 -14.29 -32.05 -19.15
C GLN A 609 -14.06 -33.40 -19.91
N VAL A 610 -13.52 -33.32 -21.13
CA VAL A 610 -13.19 -34.50 -21.89
C VAL A 610 -12.09 -35.33 -21.20
N LEU A 611 -11.04 -34.65 -20.75
CA LEU A 611 -9.88 -35.29 -20.10
C LEU A 611 -10.25 -35.88 -18.75
N ILE A 612 -10.95 -35.14 -17.88
CA ILE A 612 -11.29 -35.59 -16.53
C ILE A 612 -12.23 -36.79 -16.55
N ASN A 613 -13.22 -36.80 -17.46
CA ASN A 613 -14.15 -37.91 -17.60
C ASN A 613 -13.44 -39.19 -18.02
N LYS A 614 -12.53 -39.11 -19.00
CA LYS A 614 -11.75 -40.24 -19.47
C LYS A 614 -10.71 -40.67 -18.43
N TYR A 615 -10.06 -39.75 -17.73
CA TYR A 615 -9.13 -40.02 -16.63
C TYR A 615 -9.82 -40.77 -15.49
N ASN A 616 -10.99 -40.35 -15.06
CA ASN A 616 -11.77 -41.01 -14.03
C ASN A 616 -12.18 -42.46 -14.45
N LEU A 617 -12.54 -42.65 -15.73
CA LEU A 617 -12.83 -43.97 -16.26
C LEU A 617 -11.57 -44.87 -16.26
N TYR A 618 -10.44 -44.33 -16.67
CA TYR A 618 -9.14 -45.02 -16.65
C TYR A 618 -8.75 -45.44 -15.24
N ASP A 619 -8.87 -44.55 -14.25
CA ASP A 619 -8.53 -44.79 -12.83
C ASP A 619 -9.42 -45.89 -12.24
N LYS A 620 -10.75 -45.81 -12.47
CA LYS A 620 -11.72 -46.79 -12.03
C LYS A 620 -11.46 -48.17 -12.62
N LEU A 621 -11.13 -48.26 -13.93
CA LEU A 621 -10.72 -49.50 -14.58
C LEU A 621 -9.41 -50.01 -13.98
N GLY A 622 -8.48 -49.15 -13.60
CA GLY A 622 -7.25 -49.49 -12.91
C GLY A 622 -7.46 -50.21 -11.59
N GLU A 623 -8.33 -49.64 -10.76
CA GLU A 623 -8.71 -50.22 -9.48
C GLU A 623 -9.35 -51.62 -9.64
N GLU A 624 -10.27 -51.75 -10.54
CA GLU A 624 -10.93 -53.06 -10.83
C GLU A 624 -9.90 -54.10 -11.36
N HIS A 625 -9.00 -53.68 -12.22
CA HIS A 625 -7.93 -54.54 -12.74
C HIS A 625 -7.00 -55.04 -11.60
N GLU A 626 -6.60 -54.18 -10.65
CA GLU A 626 -5.77 -54.61 -9.52
C GLU A 626 -6.53 -55.54 -8.56
N LYS A 627 -7.83 -55.30 -8.33
CA LYS A 627 -8.68 -56.24 -7.57
C LYS A 627 -8.70 -57.62 -8.21
N ILE A 628 -8.84 -57.70 -9.52
CA ILE A 628 -8.82 -58.95 -10.27
C ILE A 628 -7.45 -59.65 -10.19
N LYS A 629 -6.35 -58.88 -10.25
CA LYS A 629 -5.00 -59.43 -10.09
C LYS A 629 -4.75 -60.00 -8.67
N ILE A 630 -5.25 -59.33 -7.65
CA ILE A 630 -5.17 -59.83 -6.26
C ILE A 630 -5.94 -61.12 -6.11
N ILE A 631 -7.16 -61.21 -6.63
CA ILE A 631 -7.95 -62.43 -6.64
C ILE A 631 -7.20 -63.55 -7.35
N TYR A 632 -6.58 -63.27 -8.48
CA TYR A 632 -5.81 -64.26 -9.28
C TYR A 632 -4.56 -64.73 -8.49
N ARG A 633 -3.83 -63.86 -7.81
CA ARG A 633 -2.69 -64.22 -6.94
C ARG A 633 -3.14 -65.16 -5.81
N ASN A 634 -4.23 -64.77 -5.11
CA ASN A 634 -4.78 -65.57 -4.03
C ASN A 634 -5.22 -66.95 -4.48
N ILE A 635 -5.83 -67.09 -5.67
CA ILE A 635 -6.19 -68.34 -6.28
C ILE A 635 -4.95 -69.22 -6.57
N ASN A 636 -3.86 -68.61 -7.06
CA ASN A 636 -2.61 -69.36 -7.34
C ASN A 636 -1.89 -69.75 -6.05
N GLU A 637 -1.94 -68.95 -4.97
CA GLU A 637 -1.41 -69.35 -3.66
C GLU A 637 -2.21 -70.47 -3.02
N LEU A 638 -3.53 -70.45 -3.14
CA LEU A 638 -4.36 -71.58 -2.72
C LEU A 638 -4.05 -72.86 -3.48
N LYS A 639 -3.77 -72.82 -4.80
CA LYS A 639 -3.33 -73.92 -5.62
C LYS A 639 -1.99 -74.49 -5.13
N LYS A 640 -1.09 -73.68 -4.62
CA LYS A 640 0.23 -74.12 -4.09
C LYS A 640 0.11 -74.79 -2.75
N LYS A 641 -0.89 -74.41 -1.93
CA LYS A 641 -1.11 -74.94 -0.58
C LYS A 641 -1.92 -76.25 -0.54
N ASP A 642 -2.76 -76.51 -1.54
CA ASP A 642 -3.62 -77.68 -1.61
C ASP A 642 -3.06 -78.76 -2.53
N LYS A 643 -1.91 -79.35 -2.19
CA LYS A 643 -1.33 -80.50 -2.90
C LYS A 643 -2.07 -81.84 -2.60
N ASP A 644 -3.06 -81.86 -1.70
CA ASP A 644 -3.60 -83.13 -1.18
C ASP A 644 -5.14 -83.32 -1.23
N LYS A 645 -5.92 -82.51 -1.93
CA LYS A 645 -7.37 -82.80 -2.09
C LYS A 645 -7.86 -82.49 -3.49
N SER A 646 -8.63 -83.45 -4.05
CA SER A 646 -9.23 -83.55 -5.34
C SER A 646 -10.13 -82.34 -5.71
N ILE A 647 -9.55 -81.24 -6.03
CA ILE A 647 -10.22 -80.12 -6.74
C ILE A 647 -9.90 -80.35 -8.22
N ASP A 648 -10.96 -80.34 -9.08
CA ASP A 648 -10.82 -80.45 -10.54
C ASP A 648 -9.90 -79.39 -11.10
N ILE A 649 -8.61 -79.66 -11.13
CA ILE A 649 -7.52 -78.82 -11.54
C ILE A 649 -7.76 -78.28 -12.94
N ASN A 650 -8.43 -79.01 -13.84
CA ASN A 650 -8.74 -78.62 -15.20
C ASN A 650 -9.78 -77.50 -15.24
N LYS A 651 -10.83 -77.58 -14.44
CA LYS A 651 -11.85 -76.53 -14.32
C LYS A 651 -11.34 -75.28 -13.68
N PHE A 652 -10.35 -75.40 -12.77
CA PHE A 652 -9.68 -74.27 -12.14
C PHE A 652 -8.67 -73.60 -13.09
N ASN A 653 -7.99 -74.36 -13.94
CA ASN A 653 -7.10 -73.86 -14.98
C ASN A 653 -7.87 -73.16 -16.10
N GLU A 654 -9.08 -73.60 -16.50
CA GLU A 654 -9.94 -72.90 -17.43
C GLU A 654 -10.43 -71.54 -16.86
N LYS A 655 -10.83 -71.51 -15.59
CA LYS A 655 -11.21 -70.26 -14.91
C LYS A 655 -10.01 -69.29 -14.84
N GLY A 656 -8.82 -69.81 -14.51
CA GLY A 656 -7.58 -69.03 -14.53
C GLY A 656 -7.27 -68.42 -15.89
N LYS A 657 -7.39 -69.19 -16.97
CA LYS A 657 -7.22 -68.70 -18.35
C LYS A 657 -8.26 -67.62 -18.70
N LYS A 658 -9.56 -67.77 -18.26
CA LYS A 658 -10.57 -66.74 -18.47
C LYS A 658 -10.25 -65.47 -17.73
N ILE A 659 -9.72 -65.56 -16.49
CA ILE A 659 -9.29 -64.38 -15.71
C ILE A 659 -8.11 -63.69 -16.39
N CYS A 660 -7.10 -64.44 -16.89
CA CYS A 660 -6.02 -63.86 -17.66
C CYS A 660 -6.50 -63.13 -18.90
N LYS A 661 -7.44 -63.72 -19.64
CA LYS A 661 -8.03 -63.06 -20.82
C LYS A 661 -8.79 -61.80 -20.47
N ILE A 662 -9.48 -61.76 -19.30
CA ILE A 662 -10.14 -60.56 -18.78
C ILE A 662 -9.08 -59.50 -18.45
N ILE A 663 -8.00 -59.86 -17.77
CA ILE A 663 -6.88 -58.96 -17.44
C ILE A 663 -6.29 -58.33 -18.69
N ASP A 664 -6.04 -59.12 -19.73
CA ASP A 664 -5.50 -58.65 -21.02
C ASP A 664 -6.52 -57.70 -21.72
N THR A 665 -7.81 -58.02 -21.69
CA THR A 665 -8.85 -57.17 -22.26
C THR A 665 -8.93 -55.82 -21.53
N TYR A 666 -8.80 -55.78 -20.18
CA TYR A 666 -8.75 -54.54 -19.40
C TYR A 666 -7.51 -53.69 -19.74
N LYS A 667 -6.36 -54.34 -20.00
CA LYS A 667 -5.14 -53.66 -20.44
C LYS A 667 -5.36 -52.99 -21.79
N ASP A 668 -5.96 -53.70 -22.75
CA ASP A 668 -6.24 -53.19 -24.09
C ASP A 668 -7.25 -52.02 -24.05
N ILE A 669 -8.31 -52.12 -23.20
CA ILE A 669 -9.28 -51.05 -23.01
C ILE A 669 -8.60 -49.81 -22.44
N LYS A 670 -7.72 -49.98 -21.46
CA LYS A 670 -6.95 -48.85 -20.87
C LYS A 670 -6.08 -48.15 -21.93
N ILE A 671 -5.35 -48.92 -22.77
CA ILE A 671 -4.53 -48.39 -23.84
C ILE A 671 -5.38 -47.64 -24.85
N ASN A 672 -6.55 -48.16 -25.22
CA ASN A 672 -7.45 -47.49 -26.15
C ASN A 672 -8.03 -46.20 -25.59
N ILE A 673 -8.41 -46.14 -24.30
CA ILE A 673 -8.87 -44.91 -23.64
C ILE A 673 -7.79 -43.84 -23.66
N ILE A 674 -6.53 -44.21 -23.43
CA ILE A 674 -5.42 -43.28 -23.47
C ILE A 674 -5.15 -42.79 -24.88
N ASN A 675 -5.15 -43.70 -25.87
CA ASN A 675 -4.98 -43.29 -27.26
C ASN A 675 -6.08 -42.35 -27.75
N ASP A 676 -7.31 -42.50 -27.22
CA ASP A 676 -8.43 -41.59 -27.50
C ASP A 676 -8.36 -40.29 -26.71
N LEU A 677 -7.69 -40.29 -25.57
CA LEU A 677 -7.39 -39.09 -24.79
C LEU A 677 -6.38 -38.17 -25.50
N LEU A 678 -5.47 -38.77 -26.26
CA LEU A 678 -4.35 -38.06 -26.87
C LEU A 678 -4.62 -37.72 -28.36
N LYS A 679 -5.80 -38.07 -28.89
CA LYS A 679 -6.31 -37.57 -30.17
C LYS A 679 -6.96 -36.19 -29.95
#